data_ec28b826c91d4b656105bfacda51c65a
#
_entry.id   ec28b826c91d4b656105bfacda51c65a
#
_cell.length_a   1.000
_cell.length_b   1.000
_cell.length_c   1.000
_cell.angle_alpha   90.00
_cell.angle_beta   90.00
_cell.angle_gamma   90.00
#
_symmetry.space_group_name_H-M   'P 1'
#
loop_
_entity.id
_entity.type
_entity.pdbx_description
1 polymer ?
#
loop_
_entity_poly.entity_id
_entity_poly.type
_entity_poly.pdbx_seq_one_letter_code
_entity_poly.pdbx_strand_id
1 'polypeptide(L)'
;MKNSIISYPRIGANRELKFAIEKYFKAQSSKEELLETAKNLRARHWKDIQNARIDFIPSNDFSLYDNVLDAAVLFNITPKRYKDLNLDPLDEYFAQSRGYQGKNGDTIALAMKKWFNTNYHYLVPECDDASIIALSGDKIFKEYLEAKELGIETKPVLVGIFTLFKLIAFKDENTKQLAKDKLLQAYIELLKKLNSLGVAWLELDEPYLVYDLNQEDIALFEEFYKELLKHKGEVKILLQSYFGDLRDIYTKLLESDFDALGLDFVEGKESLNLIQKHGFANDKILFAGIVNGKNIYANDYAKSLKLIKELQKYAQNIVLNTSCSLLHVPYSTEFETKLDSSYLKLFSFAKEKLKELQDLKAIINSNEENPLFKANQELFKNIPNRLDEKVKARLQTLKKEDFVRKPEFKERIQIQKEFLELPVLPTTTIGSFPQSADVRSNRLAFKQEKISAQNYTEFNQQKIKECIQIQEEIGLDVLVHGEFERNDMVEYFGENLKGFLFTQNGWVQSYGTRCVKPPVIWGDVSRTKPITLAWSKFAQSLSKKIVKGMLTGPVTILNWSFPREDISLKESTEQIALALRDEVLDLENAGIKIIQIDEAALREKLPLRKSDWHSEYLDWAIPAFNLVHSGVKTKTQIHTHMCYSEFSDILKEIDAMDADVISFEASRSNLNLLDTLKAVNFQTEVGPGVYDIHSPRVPSVEEISSTIEKILNKLPKEQIWINPDCGLKTRGYEEVVAALKNLVIATQKIREKL
;
A
#
# COMPACT_ATOMS: atom_id res chain seq x y z
N MET A 1 -23.69 26.11 2.19
CA MET A 1 -22.54 25.37 1.59
C MET A 1 -23.02 23.97 1.23
N LYS A 2 -22.50 23.36 0.15
CA LYS A 2 -22.80 21.98 -0.27
C LYS A 2 -21.69 21.02 0.18
N ASN A 3 -21.94 19.72 0.09
CA ASN A 3 -20.95 18.69 0.41
C ASN A 3 -20.90 17.58 -0.65
N SER A 4 -19.79 16.87 -0.70
CA SER A 4 -19.46 15.82 -1.67
C SER A 4 -18.58 14.74 -1.04
N ILE A 5 -18.48 13.60 -1.69
CA ILE A 5 -17.41 12.63 -1.52
C ILE A 5 -16.83 12.24 -2.90
N ILE A 6 -15.58 11.79 -2.93
CA ILE A 6 -14.93 11.34 -4.16
C ILE A 6 -15.43 9.94 -4.54
N SER A 7 -15.34 8.96 -3.63
CA SER A 7 -15.92 7.63 -3.82
C SER A 7 -16.13 6.91 -2.49
N TYR A 8 -16.78 5.72 -2.50
CA TYR A 8 -17.20 4.99 -1.32
C TYR A 8 -16.60 3.57 -1.29
N PRO A 9 -16.41 2.93 -0.11
CA PRO A 9 -15.89 1.57 -0.03
C PRO A 9 -16.83 0.57 -0.71
N ARG A 10 -16.30 -0.20 -1.66
CA ARG A 10 -17.11 -1.11 -2.51
C ARG A 10 -17.21 -2.54 -2.01
N ILE A 11 -16.32 -2.98 -1.12
CA ILE A 11 -16.32 -4.38 -0.64
C ILE A 11 -17.54 -4.76 0.20
N GLY A 12 -18.28 -3.76 0.68
CA GLY A 12 -19.42 -3.94 1.60
C GLY A 12 -19.00 -4.03 3.06
N ALA A 13 -19.95 -3.82 3.96
CA ALA A 13 -19.74 -3.80 5.42
C ALA A 13 -19.14 -5.10 5.98
N ASN A 14 -19.51 -6.24 5.40
CA ASN A 14 -19.03 -7.58 5.76
C ASN A 14 -18.20 -8.23 4.65
N ARG A 15 -17.65 -7.45 3.75
CA ARG A 15 -16.88 -7.91 2.59
C ARG A 15 -17.70 -8.77 1.61
N GLU A 16 -18.98 -8.45 1.45
CA GLU A 16 -19.91 -9.22 0.62
C GLU A 16 -19.40 -9.37 -0.82
N LEU A 17 -18.87 -8.28 -1.42
CA LEU A 17 -18.33 -8.31 -2.77
C LEU A 17 -17.16 -9.30 -2.87
N LYS A 18 -16.24 -9.28 -1.90
CA LYS A 18 -15.10 -10.22 -1.86
C LYS A 18 -15.59 -11.66 -1.93
N PHE A 19 -16.53 -12.03 -1.07
CA PHE A 19 -17.00 -13.42 -1.01
C PHE A 19 -17.83 -13.82 -2.24
N ALA A 20 -18.58 -12.89 -2.83
CA ALA A 20 -19.32 -13.14 -4.06
C ALA A 20 -18.36 -13.43 -5.23
N ILE A 21 -17.30 -12.61 -5.39
CA ILE A 21 -16.27 -12.81 -6.42
C ILE A 21 -15.52 -14.12 -6.19
N GLU A 22 -15.14 -14.46 -4.97
CA GLU A 22 -14.44 -15.70 -4.66
C GLU A 22 -15.30 -16.94 -4.91
N LYS A 23 -16.63 -16.89 -4.69
CA LYS A 23 -17.56 -17.95 -5.05
C LYS A 23 -17.64 -18.12 -6.58
N TYR A 24 -17.72 -17.00 -7.31
CA TYR A 24 -17.70 -17.01 -8.76
C TYR A 24 -16.44 -17.67 -9.31
N PHE A 25 -15.26 -17.29 -8.79
CA PHE A 25 -13.98 -17.90 -9.18
C PHE A 25 -13.88 -19.40 -8.91
N LYS A 26 -14.63 -19.90 -7.95
CA LYS A 26 -14.71 -21.34 -7.59
C LYS A 26 -15.86 -22.06 -8.32
N ALA A 27 -16.54 -21.40 -9.25
CA ALA A 27 -17.75 -21.89 -9.91
C ALA A 27 -18.85 -22.35 -8.91
N GLN A 28 -18.93 -21.67 -7.75
CA GLN A 28 -19.92 -21.91 -6.71
C GLN A 28 -21.11 -20.93 -6.78
N SER A 29 -21.04 -19.94 -7.67
CA SER A 29 -22.13 -19.01 -7.99
C SER A 29 -22.12 -18.65 -9.45
N SER A 30 -23.27 -18.22 -9.98
CA SER A 30 -23.40 -17.78 -11.36
C SER A 30 -22.93 -16.33 -11.54
N LYS A 31 -22.78 -15.91 -12.80
CA LYS A 31 -22.52 -14.51 -13.19
C LYS A 31 -23.64 -13.59 -12.72
N GLU A 32 -24.88 -14.01 -12.86
CA GLU A 32 -26.07 -13.26 -12.49
C GLU A 32 -26.08 -13.01 -10.96
N GLU A 33 -25.77 -14.02 -10.16
CA GLU A 33 -25.70 -13.88 -8.68
C GLU A 33 -24.60 -12.91 -8.25
N LEU A 34 -23.43 -12.91 -8.94
CA LEU A 34 -22.37 -11.94 -8.65
C LEU A 34 -22.83 -10.53 -9.02
N LEU A 35 -23.39 -10.32 -10.21
CA LEU A 35 -23.85 -9.01 -10.66
C LEU A 35 -25.01 -8.47 -9.83
N GLU A 36 -25.94 -9.35 -9.39
CA GLU A 36 -27.02 -8.95 -8.48
C GLU A 36 -26.48 -8.54 -7.10
N THR A 37 -25.48 -9.24 -6.56
CA THR A 37 -24.80 -8.84 -5.33
C THR A 37 -24.15 -7.46 -5.48
N ALA A 38 -23.47 -7.20 -6.61
CA ALA A 38 -22.87 -5.91 -6.90
C ALA A 38 -23.92 -4.80 -7.00
N LYS A 39 -25.05 -5.04 -7.68
CA LYS A 39 -26.19 -4.12 -7.81
C LYS A 39 -26.78 -3.76 -6.44
N ASN A 40 -27.01 -4.75 -5.61
CA ASN A 40 -27.53 -4.56 -4.26
C ASN A 40 -26.58 -3.74 -3.36
N LEU A 41 -25.26 -3.94 -3.51
CA LEU A 41 -24.25 -3.15 -2.82
C LEU A 41 -24.27 -1.69 -3.28
N ARG A 42 -24.29 -1.41 -4.59
CA ARG A 42 -24.40 -0.03 -5.12
C ARG A 42 -25.64 0.68 -4.61
N ALA A 43 -26.80 0.02 -4.70
CA ALA A 43 -28.05 0.59 -4.21
C ALA A 43 -28.01 0.94 -2.72
N ARG A 44 -27.38 0.10 -1.89
CA ARG A 44 -27.16 0.36 -0.46
C ARG A 44 -26.22 1.54 -0.25
N HIS A 45 -25.10 1.59 -0.96
CA HIS A 45 -24.12 2.67 -0.86
C HIS A 45 -24.74 4.02 -1.22
N TRP A 46 -25.44 4.12 -2.34
CA TRP A 46 -26.13 5.36 -2.72
C TRP A 46 -27.18 5.80 -1.68
N LYS A 47 -27.91 4.87 -1.08
CA LYS A 47 -28.85 5.17 0.01
C LYS A 47 -28.15 5.63 1.28
N ASP A 48 -27.02 5.04 1.66
CA ASP A 48 -26.23 5.48 2.81
C ASP A 48 -25.75 6.93 2.60
N ILE A 49 -25.24 7.23 1.41
CA ILE A 49 -24.75 8.57 1.05
C ILE A 49 -25.92 9.59 0.99
N GLN A 50 -27.04 9.21 0.39
CA GLN A 50 -28.26 10.05 0.33
C GLN A 50 -28.82 10.33 1.73
N ASN A 51 -28.90 9.31 2.59
CA ASN A 51 -29.39 9.45 3.97
C ASN A 51 -28.49 10.37 4.80
N ALA A 52 -27.20 10.40 4.52
CA ALA A 52 -26.25 11.35 5.10
C ALA A 52 -26.35 12.76 4.49
N ARG A 53 -27.31 13.01 3.59
CA ARG A 53 -27.57 14.31 2.95
C ARG A 53 -26.33 14.88 2.22
N ILE A 54 -25.60 14.02 1.55
CA ILE A 54 -24.53 14.43 0.64
C ILE A 54 -25.14 14.95 -0.65
N ASP A 55 -24.74 16.15 -1.08
CA ASP A 55 -25.32 16.82 -2.25
C ASP A 55 -24.78 16.27 -3.58
N PHE A 56 -23.51 15.84 -3.61
CA PHE A 56 -22.87 15.26 -4.81
C PHE A 56 -22.51 13.81 -4.55
N ILE A 57 -23.36 12.90 -5.00
CA ILE A 57 -23.25 11.46 -4.82
C ILE A 57 -22.49 10.85 -5.99
N PRO A 58 -21.41 10.06 -5.78
CA PRO A 58 -20.69 9.43 -6.88
C PRO A 58 -21.46 8.25 -7.47
N SER A 59 -21.23 7.96 -8.76
CA SER A 59 -21.51 6.70 -9.42
C SER A 59 -20.31 6.31 -10.31
N ASN A 60 -20.27 5.08 -10.81
CA ASN A 60 -19.12 4.51 -11.51
C ASN A 60 -17.84 4.35 -10.64
N ASP A 61 -17.92 4.67 -9.36
CA ASP A 61 -16.85 4.48 -8.37
C ASP A 61 -16.79 3.03 -7.84
N PHE A 62 -17.83 2.25 -8.07
CA PHE A 62 -17.91 0.83 -7.76
C PHE A 62 -17.21 0.00 -8.85
N SER A 63 -16.31 -0.88 -8.46
CA SER A 63 -15.60 -1.79 -9.36
C SER A 63 -15.62 -3.21 -8.85
N LEU A 64 -15.72 -4.20 -9.74
CA LEU A 64 -15.60 -5.61 -9.37
C LEU A 64 -14.17 -5.97 -8.98
N TYR A 65 -13.18 -5.31 -9.58
CA TYR A 65 -11.77 -5.57 -9.27
C TYR A 65 -10.94 -4.29 -9.12
N ASP A 66 -10.91 -3.41 -10.15
CA ASP A 66 -10.10 -2.21 -10.17
C ASP A 66 -10.67 -1.13 -11.10
N ASN A 67 -10.68 0.12 -10.65
CA ASN A 67 -11.23 1.26 -11.40
C ASN A 67 -10.41 1.66 -12.63
N VAL A 68 -9.09 1.43 -12.61
CA VAL A 68 -8.23 1.67 -13.78
C VAL A 68 -8.48 0.60 -14.84
N LEU A 69 -8.65 -0.65 -14.44
CA LEU A 69 -9.09 -1.71 -15.35
C LEU A 69 -10.49 -1.43 -15.94
N ASP A 70 -11.43 -0.93 -15.12
CA ASP A 70 -12.74 -0.52 -15.61
C ASP A 70 -12.63 0.56 -16.71
N ALA A 71 -11.76 1.56 -16.51
CA ALA A 71 -11.49 2.59 -17.51
C ALA A 71 -10.82 2.03 -18.78
N ALA A 72 -9.87 1.10 -18.61
CA ALA A 72 -9.22 0.44 -19.73
C ALA A 72 -10.23 -0.36 -20.59
N VAL A 73 -11.11 -1.11 -19.93
CA VAL A 73 -12.19 -1.87 -20.64
C VAL A 73 -13.20 -0.93 -21.27
N LEU A 74 -13.56 0.18 -20.60
CA LEU A 74 -14.46 1.21 -21.16
C LEU A 74 -13.95 1.74 -22.51
N PHE A 75 -12.64 1.94 -22.64
CA PHE A 75 -11.99 2.47 -23.85
C PHE A 75 -11.35 1.39 -24.74
N ASN A 76 -11.70 0.10 -24.53
CA ASN A 76 -11.20 -1.02 -25.30
C ASN A 76 -9.66 -1.17 -25.29
N ILE A 77 -9.01 -0.77 -24.19
CA ILE A 77 -7.58 -0.97 -23.98
C ILE A 77 -7.38 -2.36 -23.36
N THR A 78 -7.52 -3.40 -24.18
CA THR A 78 -7.39 -4.79 -23.78
C THR A 78 -6.37 -5.47 -24.68
N PRO A 79 -5.27 -6.00 -24.14
CA PRO A 79 -4.23 -6.70 -24.90
C PRO A 79 -4.78 -7.86 -25.73
N LYS A 80 -4.19 -8.06 -26.91
CA LYS A 80 -4.61 -9.12 -27.86
C LYS A 80 -4.64 -10.52 -27.22
N ARG A 81 -3.68 -10.83 -26.32
CA ARG A 81 -3.60 -12.13 -25.64
C ARG A 81 -4.85 -12.49 -24.82
N TYR A 82 -5.63 -11.52 -24.34
CA TYR A 82 -6.91 -11.78 -23.66
C TYR A 82 -8.07 -11.87 -24.64
N LYS A 83 -8.08 -11.05 -25.69
CA LYS A 83 -9.07 -11.11 -26.76
C LYS A 83 -9.05 -12.45 -27.48
N ASP A 84 -7.87 -13.01 -27.71
CA ASP A 84 -7.69 -14.31 -28.40
C ASP A 84 -8.25 -15.48 -27.58
N LEU A 85 -8.51 -15.31 -26.29
CA LEU A 85 -9.16 -16.33 -25.45
C LEU A 85 -10.64 -16.50 -25.75
N ASN A 86 -11.29 -15.55 -26.43
CA ASN A 86 -12.72 -15.59 -26.79
C ASN A 86 -13.62 -15.96 -25.60
N LEU A 87 -13.39 -15.29 -24.44
CA LEU A 87 -14.15 -15.47 -23.21
C LEU A 87 -15.41 -14.57 -23.19
N ASP A 88 -16.34 -14.90 -22.28
CA ASP A 88 -17.38 -13.94 -21.90
C ASP A 88 -16.75 -12.63 -21.38
N PRO A 89 -17.35 -11.46 -21.64
CA PRO A 89 -16.76 -10.18 -21.22
C PRO A 89 -16.39 -10.10 -19.73
N LEU A 90 -17.15 -10.73 -18.83
CA LEU A 90 -16.81 -10.76 -17.40
C LEU A 90 -15.60 -11.65 -17.13
N ASP A 91 -15.50 -12.80 -17.80
CA ASP A 91 -14.37 -13.71 -17.67
C ASP A 91 -13.12 -13.11 -18.32
N GLU A 92 -13.24 -12.37 -19.44
CA GLU A 92 -12.13 -11.59 -20.03
C GLU A 92 -11.63 -10.52 -19.07
N TYR A 93 -12.54 -9.79 -18.40
CA TYR A 93 -12.21 -8.82 -17.37
C TYR A 93 -11.40 -9.45 -16.22
N PHE A 94 -11.84 -10.62 -15.73
CA PHE A 94 -11.13 -11.34 -14.67
C PHE A 94 -9.86 -12.04 -15.16
N ALA A 95 -9.77 -12.44 -16.43
CA ALA A 95 -8.53 -12.96 -17.01
C ALA A 95 -7.42 -11.89 -17.01
N GLN A 96 -7.75 -10.63 -17.29
CA GLN A 96 -6.80 -9.51 -17.18
C GLN A 96 -6.29 -9.34 -15.75
N SER A 97 -7.14 -9.55 -14.76
CA SER A 97 -6.79 -9.33 -13.35
C SER A 97 -6.05 -10.49 -12.66
N ARG A 98 -6.21 -11.73 -13.15
CA ARG A 98 -5.72 -12.93 -12.46
C ARG A 98 -4.91 -13.87 -13.36
N GLY A 99 -4.83 -13.57 -14.64
CA GLY A 99 -4.44 -14.54 -15.66
C GLY A 99 -5.56 -15.55 -15.94
N TYR A 100 -5.33 -16.36 -16.95
CA TYR A 100 -6.23 -17.44 -17.36
C TYR A 100 -5.43 -18.68 -17.72
N GLN A 101 -5.87 -19.83 -17.22
CA GLN A 101 -5.37 -21.14 -17.62
C GLN A 101 -6.55 -22.08 -17.78
N GLY A 102 -6.84 -22.49 -19.00
CA GLY A 102 -7.98 -23.32 -19.30
C GLY A 102 -8.03 -23.78 -20.77
N LYS A 103 -9.18 -24.32 -21.19
CA LYS A 103 -9.37 -24.86 -22.53
C LYS A 103 -9.18 -23.84 -23.66
N ASN A 104 -9.35 -22.55 -23.38
CA ASN A 104 -9.26 -21.49 -24.38
C ASN A 104 -7.83 -20.90 -24.51
N GLY A 105 -6.89 -21.32 -23.65
CA GLY A 105 -5.52 -20.86 -23.70
C GLY A 105 -4.87 -20.73 -22.32
N ASP A 106 -3.70 -20.11 -22.30
CA ASP A 106 -2.93 -19.80 -21.09
C ASP A 106 -2.35 -18.38 -21.23
N THR A 107 -2.61 -17.52 -20.26
CA THR A 107 -2.06 -16.15 -20.23
C THR A 107 -1.87 -15.65 -18.79
N ILE A 108 -0.83 -14.86 -18.60
CA ILE A 108 -0.52 -14.21 -17.33
C ILE A 108 -1.45 -13.01 -17.08
N ALA A 109 -1.63 -12.62 -15.82
CA ALA A 109 -2.34 -11.40 -15.45
C ALA A 109 -1.57 -10.13 -15.87
N LEU A 110 -2.29 -9.00 -15.92
CA LEU A 110 -1.68 -7.67 -16.00
C LEU A 110 -0.80 -7.41 -14.77
N ALA A 111 0.24 -6.61 -14.95
CA ALA A 111 1.08 -6.17 -13.85
C ALA A 111 0.27 -5.33 -12.84
N MET A 112 0.64 -5.43 -11.58
CA MET A 112 0.03 -4.67 -10.49
C MET A 112 1.01 -3.64 -9.94
N LYS A 113 0.53 -2.39 -9.75
CA LYS A 113 1.31 -1.32 -9.11
C LYS A 113 0.49 -0.66 -8.00
N LYS A 114 1.17 -0.02 -7.06
CA LYS A 114 0.53 0.80 -6.01
C LYS A 114 -0.24 1.96 -6.62
N TRP A 115 -1.44 2.20 -6.10
CA TRP A 115 -2.21 3.41 -6.38
C TRP A 115 -1.61 4.55 -5.57
N PHE A 116 -0.67 5.25 -6.18
CA PHE A 116 0.11 6.35 -5.59
C PHE A 116 0.77 5.96 -4.25
N ASN A 117 0.61 6.74 -3.21
CA ASN A 117 1.16 6.49 -1.86
C ASN A 117 0.20 5.72 -0.94
N THR A 118 -0.69 4.89 -1.50
CA THR A 118 -1.67 4.08 -0.74
C THR A 118 -1.27 2.61 -0.66
N ASN A 119 -1.99 1.83 0.15
CA ASN A 119 -1.87 0.37 0.18
C ASN A 119 -2.80 -0.33 -0.83
N TYR A 120 -3.53 0.44 -1.63
CA TYR A 120 -4.33 -0.09 -2.74
C TYR A 120 -3.45 -0.26 -3.99
N HIS A 121 -3.74 -1.29 -4.79
CA HIS A 121 -3.03 -1.58 -6.03
C HIS A 121 -3.98 -1.55 -7.20
N TYR A 122 -3.55 -0.96 -8.30
CA TYR A 122 -4.24 -0.98 -9.57
C TYR A 122 -3.55 -1.92 -10.56
N LEU A 123 -4.30 -2.35 -11.56
CA LEU A 123 -3.78 -3.12 -12.69
C LEU A 123 -3.29 -2.17 -13.78
N VAL A 124 -2.05 -2.36 -14.23
CA VAL A 124 -1.44 -1.54 -15.27
C VAL A 124 -2.04 -1.92 -16.62
N PRO A 125 -2.82 -1.03 -17.26
CA PRO A 125 -3.32 -1.31 -18.59
C PRO A 125 -2.15 -1.45 -19.58
N GLU A 126 -2.21 -2.43 -20.44
CA GLU A 126 -1.24 -2.62 -21.53
C GLU A 126 -1.90 -2.31 -22.87
N CYS A 127 -1.25 -1.54 -23.71
CA CYS A 127 -1.72 -1.20 -25.04
C CYS A 127 -0.77 -1.74 -26.11
N ASP A 128 -1.18 -2.86 -26.76
CA ASP A 128 -0.43 -3.49 -27.85
C ASP A 128 -0.73 -2.83 -29.20
N ASP A 129 -1.98 -2.39 -29.37
CA ASP A 129 -2.53 -1.82 -30.59
C ASP A 129 -3.48 -0.64 -30.23
N ALA A 130 -3.02 0.56 -30.49
CA ALA A 130 -3.80 1.75 -30.23
C ALA A 130 -4.94 1.99 -31.24
N SER A 131 -4.96 1.28 -32.39
CA SER A 131 -5.99 1.45 -33.42
C SER A 131 -7.38 1.02 -32.95
N ILE A 132 -7.44 0.13 -31.93
CA ILE A 132 -8.70 -0.40 -31.37
C ILE A 132 -9.28 0.47 -30.26
N ILE A 133 -8.56 1.48 -29.79
CA ILE A 133 -9.03 2.37 -28.72
C ILE A 133 -10.27 3.14 -29.19
N ALA A 134 -11.38 2.94 -28.50
CA ALA A 134 -12.67 3.59 -28.75
C ALA A 134 -13.56 3.43 -27.51
N LEU A 135 -14.61 4.24 -27.40
CA LEU A 135 -15.66 4.05 -26.38
C LEU A 135 -16.43 2.75 -26.70
N SER A 136 -16.20 1.72 -25.90
CA SER A 136 -16.75 0.37 -26.11
C SER A 136 -17.62 -0.10 -24.95
N GLY A 137 -17.23 0.21 -23.71
CA GLY A 137 -17.98 -0.16 -22.52
C GLY A 137 -19.18 0.72 -22.24
N ASP A 138 -20.06 0.26 -21.36
CA ASP A 138 -21.29 0.98 -21.00
C ASP A 138 -21.55 1.08 -19.48
N LYS A 139 -20.63 0.57 -18.65
CA LYS A 139 -20.77 0.55 -17.19
C LYS A 139 -21.11 1.92 -16.59
N ILE A 140 -20.39 2.96 -16.96
CA ILE A 140 -20.60 4.32 -16.46
C ILE A 140 -22.02 4.84 -16.74
N PHE A 141 -22.58 4.52 -17.90
CA PHE A 141 -23.93 4.92 -18.27
C PHE A 141 -24.99 4.07 -17.54
N LYS A 142 -24.75 2.77 -17.43
CA LYS A 142 -25.65 1.85 -16.72
C LYS A 142 -25.77 2.18 -15.24
N GLU A 143 -24.65 2.41 -14.57
CA GLU A 143 -24.66 2.74 -13.13
C GLU A 143 -25.28 4.13 -12.85
N TYR A 144 -25.09 5.11 -13.74
CA TYR A 144 -25.81 6.40 -13.66
C TYR A 144 -27.32 6.20 -13.77
N LEU A 145 -27.78 5.43 -14.76
CA LEU A 145 -29.22 5.16 -14.97
C LEU A 145 -29.79 4.32 -13.82
N GLU A 146 -29.04 3.33 -13.33
CA GLU A 146 -29.43 2.51 -12.15
C GLU A 146 -29.67 3.39 -10.90
N ALA A 147 -28.81 4.36 -10.63
CA ALA A 147 -29.02 5.31 -9.53
C ALA A 147 -30.24 6.21 -9.79
N LYS A 148 -30.42 6.67 -11.03
CA LYS A 148 -31.54 7.52 -11.42
C LYS A 148 -32.88 6.80 -11.28
N GLU A 149 -32.96 5.50 -11.56
CA GLU A 149 -34.13 4.66 -11.31
C GLU A 149 -34.51 4.61 -9.81
N LEU A 150 -33.54 4.77 -8.92
CA LEU A 150 -33.75 4.86 -7.47
C LEU A 150 -34.11 6.29 -7.01
N GLY A 151 -34.27 7.24 -7.93
CA GLY A 151 -34.52 8.66 -7.65
C GLY A 151 -33.28 9.40 -7.11
N ILE A 152 -32.08 8.92 -7.42
CA ILE A 152 -30.81 9.49 -6.95
C ILE A 152 -30.06 10.08 -8.16
N GLU A 153 -29.86 11.39 -8.17
CA GLU A 153 -28.98 12.05 -9.13
C GLU A 153 -27.53 11.90 -8.67
N THR A 154 -26.66 11.44 -9.56
CA THR A 154 -25.26 11.18 -9.25
C THR A 154 -24.31 11.96 -10.16
N LYS A 155 -23.09 12.15 -9.72
CA LYS A 155 -21.95 12.56 -10.56
C LYS A 155 -21.14 11.31 -10.89
N PRO A 156 -21.12 10.80 -12.14
CA PRO A 156 -20.21 9.76 -12.54
C PRO A 156 -18.75 10.16 -12.27
N VAL A 157 -17.95 9.21 -11.78
CA VAL A 157 -16.52 9.37 -11.50
C VAL A 157 -15.73 8.51 -12.49
N LEU A 158 -14.70 9.07 -13.10
CA LEU A 158 -13.84 8.38 -14.04
C LEU A 158 -12.39 8.86 -13.87
N VAL A 159 -11.44 7.94 -14.00
CA VAL A 159 -10.03 8.31 -14.12
C VAL A 159 -9.88 9.29 -15.30
N GLY A 160 -9.22 10.42 -15.07
CA GLY A 160 -9.03 11.46 -16.08
C GLY A 160 -8.07 11.00 -17.19
N ILE A 161 -8.21 11.61 -18.36
CA ILE A 161 -7.48 11.20 -19.57
C ILE A 161 -5.96 11.28 -19.39
N PHE A 162 -5.45 12.29 -18.69
CA PHE A 162 -4.03 12.48 -18.47
C PHE A 162 -3.49 11.38 -17.54
N THR A 163 -4.13 11.14 -16.40
CA THR A 163 -3.76 10.06 -15.48
C THR A 163 -3.83 8.70 -16.18
N LEU A 164 -4.92 8.39 -16.87
CA LEU A 164 -5.04 7.11 -17.56
C LEU A 164 -3.92 6.93 -18.59
N PHE A 165 -3.65 7.93 -19.42
CA PHE A 165 -2.59 7.90 -20.44
C PHE A 165 -1.21 7.66 -19.80
N LYS A 166 -0.91 8.29 -18.66
CA LYS A 166 0.35 8.13 -17.92
C LYS A 166 0.49 6.76 -17.25
N LEU A 167 -0.61 6.07 -16.97
CA LEU A 167 -0.62 4.76 -16.32
C LEU A 167 -0.53 3.57 -17.31
N ILE A 168 -0.83 3.79 -18.60
CA ILE A 168 -0.78 2.75 -19.64
C ILE A 168 0.67 2.36 -19.94
N ALA A 169 0.93 1.05 -20.01
CA ALA A 169 2.14 0.49 -20.57
C ALA A 169 1.97 0.32 -22.09
N PHE A 170 2.58 1.18 -22.87
CA PHE A 170 2.55 1.10 -24.34
C PHE A 170 3.62 0.16 -24.86
N LYS A 171 3.30 -0.58 -25.91
CA LYS A 171 4.22 -1.49 -26.59
C LYS A 171 5.47 -0.76 -27.13
N ASP A 172 5.27 0.41 -27.71
CA ASP A 172 6.32 1.26 -28.30
C ASP A 172 5.84 2.71 -28.41
N GLU A 173 6.73 3.61 -28.82
CA GLU A 173 6.42 5.06 -28.92
C GLU A 173 5.40 5.36 -30.05
N ASN A 174 5.37 4.58 -31.13
CA ASN A 174 4.38 4.75 -32.20
C ASN A 174 2.97 4.42 -31.68
N THR A 175 2.83 3.32 -30.94
CA THR A 175 1.60 2.93 -30.27
C THR A 175 1.14 4.02 -29.30
N LYS A 176 2.04 4.58 -28.51
CA LYS A 176 1.76 5.66 -27.56
C LYS A 176 1.30 6.94 -28.28
N GLN A 177 1.96 7.34 -29.37
CA GLN A 177 1.57 8.52 -30.12
C GLN A 177 0.18 8.36 -30.76
N LEU A 178 -0.14 7.21 -31.32
CA LEU A 178 -1.49 6.93 -31.87
C LEU A 178 -2.55 6.88 -30.76
N ALA A 179 -2.19 6.29 -29.60
CA ALA A 179 -3.10 6.17 -28.45
C ALA A 179 -3.53 7.54 -27.91
N LYS A 180 -2.67 8.54 -27.98
CA LYS A 180 -2.98 9.92 -27.56
C LYS A 180 -4.24 10.44 -28.24
N ASP A 181 -4.26 10.41 -29.58
CA ASP A 181 -5.39 10.93 -30.37
C ASP A 181 -6.63 10.07 -30.23
N LYS A 182 -6.46 8.73 -30.24
CA LYS A 182 -7.57 7.77 -30.12
C LYS A 182 -8.26 7.87 -28.76
N LEU A 183 -7.48 7.99 -27.68
CA LEU A 183 -8.02 8.11 -26.34
C LEU A 183 -8.78 9.44 -26.16
N LEU A 184 -8.24 10.54 -26.70
CA LEU A 184 -8.93 11.84 -26.70
C LEU A 184 -10.29 11.76 -27.40
N GLN A 185 -10.35 11.14 -28.59
CA GLN A 185 -11.61 10.93 -29.31
C GLN A 185 -12.60 10.09 -28.50
N ALA A 186 -12.14 9.03 -27.83
CA ALA A 186 -12.98 8.18 -27.00
C ALA A 186 -13.58 8.93 -25.79
N TYR A 187 -12.81 9.82 -25.14
CA TYR A 187 -13.32 10.69 -24.09
C TYR A 187 -14.31 11.74 -24.63
N ILE A 188 -14.08 12.27 -25.81
CA ILE A 188 -15.05 13.19 -26.47
C ILE A 188 -16.37 12.46 -26.74
N GLU A 189 -16.34 11.24 -27.24
CA GLU A 189 -17.55 10.41 -27.46
C GLU A 189 -18.27 10.12 -26.13
N LEU A 190 -17.51 9.82 -25.07
CA LEU A 190 -18.05 9.66 -23.73
C LEU A 190 -18.82 10.91 -23.27
N LEU A 191 -18.23 12.10 -23.39
CA LEU A 191 -18.88 13.37 -23.02
C LEU A 191 -20.17 13.61 -23.80
N LYS A 192 -20.17 13.38 -25.11
CA LYS A 192 -21.36 13.48 -25.96
C LYS A 192 -22.48 12.57 -25.47
N LYS A 193 -22.13 11.33 -25.09
CA LYS A 193 -23.11 10.35 -24.59
C LYS A 193 -23.64 10.72 -23.20
N LEU A 194 -22.78 11.17 -22.28
CA LEU A 194 -23.21 11.68 -20.97
C LEU A 194 -24.14 12.91 -21.11
N ASN A 195 -23.78 13.81 -22.00
CA ASN A 195 -24.62 14.98 -22.31
C ASN A 195 -26.01 14.56 -22.84
N SER A 196 -26.09 13.57 -23.75
CA SER A 196 -27.37 13.05 -24.28
C SER A 196 -28.24 12.36 -23.22
N LEU A 197 -27.64 11.85 -22.13
CA LEU A 197 -28.36 11.27 -20.98
C LEU A 197 -28.79 12.32 -19.95
N GLY A 198 -28.41 13.59 -20.15
CA GLY A 198 -28.72 14.69 -19.24
C GLY A 198 -27.93 14.62 -17.92
N VAL A 199 -26.71 14.07 -17.94
CA VAL A 199 -25.81 14.05 -16.79
C VAL A 199 -25.41 15.48 -16.43
N ALA A 200 -25.62 15.88 -15.18
CA ALA A 200 -25.33 17.25 -14.74
C ALA A 200 -23.84 17.47 -14.44
N TRP A 201 -23.16 16.49 -13.88
CA TRP A 201 -21.76 16.55 -13.48
C TRP A 201 -21.00 15.30 -13.86
N LEU A 202 -19.75 15.48 -14.32
CA LEU A 202 -18.75 14.42 -14.44
C LEU A 202 -17.53 14.78 -13.58
N GLU A 203 -17.07 13.86 -12.74
CA GLU A 203 -15.80 13.97 -12.03
C GLU A 203 -14.72 13.22 -12.80
N LEU A 204 -13.64 13.92 -13.12
CA LEU A 204 -12.44 13.36 -13.73
C LEU A 204 -11.30 13.36 -12.70
N ASP A 205 -10.90 12.17 -12.27
CA ASP A 205 -9.84 11.97 -11.28
C ASP A 205 -8.47 12.08 -11.94
N GLU A 206 -7.72 13.13 -11.61
CA GLU A 206 -6.37 13.39 -12.12
C GLU A 206 -5.29 13.37 -11.01
N PRO A 207 -5.17 12.29 -10.24
CA PRO A 207 -4.17 12.23 -9.18
C PRO A 207 -2.72 12.24 -9.71
N TYR A 208 -2.46 11.93 -10.97
CA TYR A 208 -1.10 12.02 -11.53
C TYR A 208 -0.54 13.46 -11.51
N LEU A 209 -1.41 14.47 -11.44
CA LEU A 209 -1.01 15.88 -11.39
C LEU A 209 -0.25 16.28 -10.11
N VAL A 210 -0.24 15.42 -9.07
CA VAL A 210 0.51 15.69 -7.84
C VAL A 210 1.98 15.24 -7.91
N TYR A 211 2.39 14.50 -8.97
CA TYR A 211 3.79 14.21 -9.22
C TYR A 211 4.56 15.44 -9.69
N ASP A 212 5.91 15.35 -9.74
CA ASP A 212 6.74 16.34 -10.44
C ASP A 212 6.40 16.30 -11.93
N LEU A 213 5.85 17.39 -12.46
CA LEU A 213 5.49 17.52 -13.87
C LEU A 213 6.57 18.30 -14.62
N ASN A 214 7.06 17.72 -15.70
CA ASN A 214 7.94 18.43 -16.63
C ASN A 214 7.10 19.24 -17.64
N GLN A 215 7.76 20.02 -18.50
CA GLN A 215 7.09 20.86 -19.51
C GLN A 215 6.30 20.03 -20.54
N GLU A 216 6.75 18.84 -20.87
CA GLU A 216 6.05 17.92 -21.79
C GLU A 216 4.75 17.39 -21.14
N ASP A 217 4.79 17.07 -19.85
CA ASP A 217 3.62 16.64 -19.09
C ASP A 217 2.55 17.74 -19.03
N ILE A 218 2.99 18.97 -18.75
CA ILE A 218 2.09 20.13 -18.70
C ILE A 218 1.49 20.40 -20.09
N ALA A 219 2.29 20.37 -21.14
CA ALA A 219 1.82 20.56 -22.51
C ALA A 219 0.82 19.48 -22.93
N LEU A 220 1.07 18.24 -22.60
CA LEU A 220 0.18 17.12 -22.87
C LEU A 220 -1.17 17.26 -22.14
N PHE A 221 -1.12 17.66 -20.86
CA PHE A 221 -2.33 17.94 -20.09
C PHE A 221 -3.15 19.07 -20.74
N GLU A 222 -2.50 20.20 -21.07
CA GLU A 222 -3.16 21.34 -21.73
C GLU A 222 -3.75 20.93 -23.09
N GLU A 223 -3.04 20.13 -23.90
CA GLU A 223 -3.52 19.62 -25.19
C GLU A 223 -4.81 18.78 -25.01
N PHE A 224 -4.81 17.83 -24.10
CA PHE A 224 -5.96 16.98 -23.83
C PHE A 224 -7.18 17.81 -23.38
N TYR A 225 -7.02 18.62 -22.36
CA TYR A 225 -8.15 19.30 -21.75
C TYR A 225 -8.64 20.51 -22.55
N LYS A 226 -7.76 21.20 -23.25
CA LYS A 226 -8.16 22.28 -24.17
C LYS A 226 -9.09 21.77 -25.26
N GLU A 227 -8.87 20.55 -25.77
CA GLU A 227 -9.76 19.99 -26.78
C GLU A 227 -10.99 19.33 -26.14
N LEU A 228 -10.81 18.54 -25.09
CA LEU A 228 -11.90 17.79 -24.43
C LEU A 228 -13.01 18.73 -23.93
N LEU A 229 -12.65 19.83 -23.26
CA LEU A 229 -13.61 20.75 -22.65
C LEU A 229 -14.48 21.51 -23.68
N LYS A 230 -14.06 21.63 -24.93
CA LYS A 230 -14.92 22.18 -26.02
C LYS A 230 -16.14 21.28 -26.28
N HIS A 231 -16.09 20.03 -25.90
CA HIS A 231 -17.14 19.04 -26.18
C HIS A 231 -18.00 18.69 -24.96
N LYS A 232 -17.83 19.38 -23.81
CA LYS A 232 -18.56 19.07 -22.57
C LYS A 232 -20.07 19.32 -22.66
N GLY A 233 -20.53 20.20 -23.56
CA GLY A 233 -21.94 20.56 -23.69
C GLY A 233 -22.48 21.19 -22.41
N GLU A 234 -23.59 20.66 -21.89
CA GLU A 234 -24.19 21.08 -20.63
C GLU A 234 -23.61 20.34 -19.39
N VAL A 235 -22.79 19.31 -19.60
CA VAL A 235 -22.14 18.56 -18.50
C VAL A 235 -21.09 19.43 -17.85
N LYS A 236 -21.22 19.65 -16.55
CA LYS A 236 -20.20 20.34 -15.75
C LYS A 236 -19.07 19.38 -15.39
N ILE A 237 -17.83 19.84 -15.57
CA ILE A 237 -16.64 19.02 -15.32
C ILE A 237 -15.97 19.46 -14.04
N LEU A 238 -15.89 18.52 -13.07
CA LEU A 238 -15.03 18.61 -11.90
C LEU A 238 -13.70 17.89 -12.20
N LEU A 239 -12.59 18.65 -12.24
CA LEU A 239 -11.27 18.03 -12.15
C LEU A 239 -10.94 17.80 -10.69
N GLN A 240 -10.80 16.53 -10.28
CA GLN A 240 -10.50 16.13 -8.91
C GLN A 240 -9.06 15.63 -8.79
N SER A 241 -8.28 16.22 -7.91
CA SER A 241 -6.96 15.72 -7.54
C SER A 241 -6.90 15.39 -6.05
N TYR A 242 -6.00 14.47 -5.67
CA TYR A 242 -5.83 14.00 -4.29
C TYR A 242 -4.43 13.38 -4.08
N PHE A 243 -4.04 13.15 -2.80
CA PHE A 243 -2.75 12.64 -2.33
C PHE A 243 -1.59 13.64 -2.40
N GLY A 244 -1.86 14.91 -2.66
CA GLY A 244 -0.84 15.96 -2.73
C GLY A 244 -1.38 17.27 -3.27
N ASP A 245 -0.49 18.19 -3.57
CA ASP A 245 -0.80 19.52 -4.12
C ASP A 245 -0.43 19.63 -5.61
N LEU A 246 -0.95 20.69 -6.25
CA LEU A 246 -0.86 20.92 -7.68
C LEU A 246 0.14 22.04 -8.04
N ARG A 247 1.24 22.18 -7.28
CA ARG A 247 2.17 23.33 -7.41
C ARG A 247 2.69 23.59 -8.83
N ASP A 248 2.85 22.56 -9.67
CA ASP A 248 3.42 22.72 -11.01
C ASP A 248 2.40 23.16 -12.07
N ILE A 249 1.10 22.96 -11.79
CA ILE A 249 0.05 23.19 -12.80
C ILE A 249 -1.09 24.10 -12.29
N TYR A 250 -1.07 24.51 -11.02
CA TYR A 250 -2.17 25.22 -10.39
C TYR A 250 -2.67 26.44 -11.18
N THR A 251 -1.76 27.30 -11.63
CA THR A 251 -2.13 28.53 -12.40
C THR A 251 -2.79 28.19 -13.73
N LYS A 252 -2.37 27.12 -14.40
CA LYS A 252 -2.98 26.64 -15.65
C LYS A 252 -4.41 26.13 -15.43
N LEU A 253 -4.66 25.48 -14.28
CA LEU A 253 -6.00 25.03 -13.91
C LEU A 253 -6.94 26.20 -13.65
N LEU A 254 -6.46 27.30 -13.10
CA LEU A 254 -7.29 28.51 -12.92
C LEU A 254 -7.73 29.13 -14.25
N GLU A 255 -6.90 29.02 -15.29
CA GLU A 255 -7.14 29.56 -16.63
C GLU A 255 -7.99 28.64 -17.54
N SER A 256 -8.17 27.37 -17.15
CA SER A 256 -8.86 26.35 -17.96
C SER A 256 -10.39 26.38 -17.76
N ASP A 257 -11.16 25.84 -18.72
CA ASP A 257 -12.62 25.86 -18.75
C ASP A 257 -13.31 24.76 -17.87
N PHE A 258 -12.65 24.32 -16.80
CA PHE A 258 -13.29 23.46 -15.80
C PHE A 258 -14.35 24.25 -15.02
N ASP A 259 -15.46 23.59 -14.68
CA ASP A 259 -16.51 24.18 -13.84
C ASP A 259 -16.16 24.11 -12.35
N ALA A 260 -15.33 23.15 -11.98
CA ALA A 260 -14.87 22.97 -10.60
C ALA A 260 -13.49 22.33 -10.52
N LEU A 261 -12.77 22.65 -9.44
CA LEU A 261 -11.50 22.04 -9.08
C LEU A 261 -11.59 21.41 -7.68
N GLY A 262 -11.20 20.14 -7.57
CA GLY A 262 -11.10 19.41 -6.32
C GLY A 262 -9.65 19.37 -5.83
N LEU A 263 -9.40 19.93 -4.65
CA LEU A 263 -8.06 20.04 -4.05
C LEU A 263 -7.99 19.33 -2.70
N ASP A 264 -6.89 18.65 -2.45
CA ASP A 264 -6.58 18.01 -1.17
C ASP A 264 -5.96 19.02 -0.20
N PHE A 265 -6.56 19.18 0.99
CA PHE A 265 -6.05 20.01 2.08
C PHE A 265 -5.56 19.18 3.28
N VAL A 266 -5.48 17.88 3.13
CA VAL A 266 -4.94 16.95 4.14
C VAL A 266 -3.51 16.56 3.79
N GLU A 267 -3.29 15.99 2.60
CA GLU A 267 -1.96 15.62 2.10
C GLU A 267 -1.34 16.70 1.20
N GLY A 268 -2.15 17.55 0.59
CA GLY A 268 -1.71 18.68 -0.23
C GLY A 268 -1.24 19.86 0.61
N LYS A 269 -0.05 19.76 1.21
CA LYS A 269 0.51 20.75 2.15
C LYS A 269 0.59 22.17 1.59
N GLU A 270 0.86 22.28 0.28
CA GLU A 270 0.95 23.56 -0.40
C GLU A 270 -0.40 24.06 -0.96
N SER A 271 -1.48 23.27 -0.89
CA SER A 271 -2.78 23.65 -1.50
C SER A 271 -3.30 24.98 -0.98
N LEU A 272 -3.22 25.23 0.32
CA LEU A 272 -3.63 26.52 0.90
C LEU A 272 -2.70 27.67 0.47
N ASN A 273 -1.39 27.44 0.48
CA ASN A 273 -0.38 28.43 0.07
C ASN A 273 -0.55 28.83 -1.41
N LEU A 274 -0.88 27.87 -2.27
CA LEU A 274 -1.15 28.11 -3.68
C LEU A 274 -2.38 29.04 -3.86
N ILE A 275 -3.46 28.76 -3.14
CA ILE A 275 -4.66 29.62 -3.14
C ILE A 275 -4.34 31.02 -2.59
N GLN A 276 -3.60 31.12 -1.50
CA GLN A 276 -3.23 32.40 -0.91
C GLN A 276 -2.35 33.24 -1.84
N LYS A 277 -1.46 32.58 -2.59
CA LYS A 277 -0.51 33.25 -3.49
C LYS A 277 -1.13 33.64 -4.83
N HIS A 278 -1.95 32.78 -5.41
CA HIS A 278 -2.46 32.94 -6.79
C HIS A 278 -3.95 33.22 -6.86
N GLY A 279 -4.66 33.18 -5.72
CA GLY A 279 -6.13 33.30 -5.68
C GLY A 279 -6.83 32.01 -6.13
N PHE A 280 -8.15 32.12 -6.27
CA PHE A 280 -9.01 31.09 -6.85
C PHE A 280 -9.98 31.76 -7.84
N ALA A 281 -10.24 31.14 -8.99
CA ALA A 281 -11.06 31.74 -10.05
C ALA A 281 -12.53 31.82 -9.61
N ASN A 282 -13.15 33.01 -9.81
CA ASN A 282 -14.52 33.31 -9.35
C ASN A 282 -15.61 32.50 -10.08
N ASP A 283 -15.34 32.08 -11.30
CA ASP A 283 -16.22 31.27 -12.14
C ASP A 283 -16.21 29.78 -11.81
N LYS A 284 -15.30 29.36 -10.95
CA LYS A 284 -15.12 27.94 -10.56
C LYS A 284 -15.64 27.64 -9.16
N ILE A 285 -16.00 26.39 -8.94
CA ILE A 285 -16.35 25.86 -7.63
C ILE A 285 -15.14 25.11 -7.04
N LEU A 286 -14.76 25.44 -5.81
CA LEU A 286 -13.73 24.72 -5.07
C LEU A 286 -14.37 23.52 -4.33
N PHE A 287 -14.00 22.29 -4.71
CA PHE A 287 -14.27 21.11 -3.92
C PHE A 287 -13.12 20.93 -2.94
N ALA A 288 -13.33 21.35 -1.69
CA ALA A 288 -12.31 21.38 -0.67
C ALA A 288 -12.23 20.03 0.07
N GLY A 289 -11.19 19.26 -0.18
CA GLY A 289 -10.91 17.97 0.46
C GLY A 289 -10.38 18.14 1.88
N ILE A 290 -11.27 18.34 2.85
CA ILE A 290 -10.95 18.66 4.25
C ILE A 290 -11.21 17.51 5.23
N VAL A 291 -12.04 16.55 4.85
CA VAL A 291 -12.27 15.35 5.65
C VAL A 291 -11.32 14.25 5.17
N ASN A 292 -10.46 13.77 6.08
CA ASN A 292 -9.42 12.80 5.74
C ASN A 292 -10.02 11.47 5.26
N GLY A 293 -9.85 11.16 3.97
CA GLY A 293 -10.34 9.91 3.34
C GLY A 293 -9.40 8.70 3.53
N LYS A 294 -8.23 8.88 4.16
CA LYS A 294 -7.16 7.87 4.22
C LYS A 294 -6.84 7.42 5.64
N ASN A 295 -7.28 8.17 6.65
CA ASN A 295 -7.10 7.82 8.06
C ASN A 295 -8.43 7.72 8.79
N ILE A 296 -8.46 6.96 9.87
CA ILE A 296 -9.68 6.57 10.58
C ILE A 296 -10.06 7.47 11.76
N TYR A 297 -9.28 8.50 12.05
CA TYR A 297 -9.58 9.39 13.17
C TYR A 297 -10.72 10.35 12.83
N ALA A 298 -11.50 10.69 13.86
CA ALA A 298 -12.57 11.66 13.75
C ALA A 298 -12.04 13.06 13.39
N ASN A 299 -12.81 13.81 12.61
CA ASN A 299 -12.47 15.17 12.20
C ASN A 299 -12.59 16.15 13.39
N ASP A 300 -11.56 16.95 13.61
CA ASP A 300 -11.59 18.10 14.53
C ASP A 300 -12.28 19.29 13.84
N TYR A 301 -13.55 19.51 14.17
CA TYR A 301 -14.34 20.55 13.53
C TYR A 301 -13.78 21.97 13.72
N ALA A 302 -13.06 22.25 14.81
CA ALA A 302 -12.44 23.56 14.99
C ALA A 302 -11.32 23.81 13.97
N LYS A 303 -10.48 22.80 13.71
CA LYS A 303 -9.44 22.88 12.67
C LYS A 303 -10.05 23.03 11.29
N SER A 304 -11.05 22.21 10.96
CA SER A 304 -11.75 22.25 9.67
C SER A 304 -12.46 23.59 9.44
N LEU A 305 -13.15 24.13 10.43
CA LEU A 305 -13.79 25.45 10.34
C LEU A 305 -12.79 26.59 10.16
N LYS A 306 -11.65 26.53 10.85
CA LYS A 306 -10.58 27.52 10.65
C LYS A 306 -10.08 27.53 9.21
N LEU A 307 -9.85 26.36 8.64
CA LEU A 307 -9.43 26.21 7.24
C LEU A 307 -10.51 26.72 6.29
N ILE A 308 -11.78 26.35 6.50
CA ILE A 308 -12.89 26.78 5.66
C ILE A 308 -13.03 28.32 5.67
N LYS A 309 -12.96 28.93 6.85
CA LYS A 309 -12.99 30.41 6.99
C LYS A 309 -11.82 31.08 6.25
N GLU A 310 -10.65 30.45 6.22
CA GLU A 310 -9.52 30.94 5.45
C GLU A 310 -9.79 30.84 3.93
N LEU A 311 -10.27 29.67 3.46
CA LEU A 311 -10.58 29.44 2.05
C LEU A 311 -11.68 30.37 1.54
N GLN A 312 -12.67 30.74 2.36
CA GLN A 312 -13.75 31.67 2.02
C GLN A 312 -13.25 33.09 1.68
N LYS A 313 -12.02 33.44 2.03
CA LYS A 313 -11.43 34.74 1.63
C LYS A 313 -11.04 34.78 0.15
N TYR A 314 -10.85 33.62 -0.45
CA TYR A 314 -10.32 33.48 -1.81
C TYR A 314 -11.30 32.80 -2.78
N ALA A 315 -12.14 31.90 -2.30
CA ALA A 315 -13.11 31.16 -3.12
C ALA A 315 -14.55 31.49 -2.70
N GLN A 316 -15.35 31.98 -3.65
CA GLN A 316 -16.75 32.35 -3.41
C GLN A 316 -17.64 31.11 -3.25
N ASN A 317 -17.39 30.07 -4.04
CA ASN A 317 -18.19 28.87 -4.07
C ASN A 317 -17.37 27.68 -3.59
N ILE A 318 -17.67 27.16 -2.39
CA ILE A 318 -16.98 26.03 -1.79
C ILE A 318 -17.96 24.87 -1.56
N VAL A 319 -17.54 23.68 -1.94
CA VAL A 319 -18.17 22.40 -1.62
C VAL A 319 -17.22 21.65 -0.69
N LEU A 320 -17.72 21.20 0.48
CA LEU A 320 -16.96 20.38 1.41
C LEU A 320 -16.78 18.98 0.81
N ASN A 321 -15.57 18.44 0.82
CA ASN A 321 -15.27 17.16 0.21
C ASN A 321 -14.37 16.30 1.11
N THR A 322 -14.28 15.00 0.80
CA THR A 322 -13.21 14.14 1.33
C THR A 322 -11.89 14.46 0.62
N SER A 323 -10.78 14.29 1.33
CA SER A 323 -9.44 14.58 0.77
C SER A 323 -9.04 13.61 -0.35
N CYS A 324 -9.54 12.38 -0.26
CA CYS A 324 -9.41 11.34 -1.28
C CYS A 324 -10.61 10.37 -1.18
N SER A 325 -10.59 9.30 -1.97
CA SER A 325 -11.57 8.22 -1.92
C SER A 325 -11.68 7.59 -0.53
N LEU A 326 -12.90 7.37 -0.04
CA LEU A 326 -13.17 6.61 1.19
C LEU A 326 -12.89 5.09 1.04
N LEU A 327 -12.46 4.63 -0.13
CA LEU A 327 -11.96 3.27 -0.35
C LEU A 327 -10.83 2.89 0.63
N HIS A 328 -10.07 3.87 1.11
CA HIS A 328 -8.88 3.68 1.95
C HIS A 328 -9.20 3.56 3.46
N VAL A 329 -10.46 3.72 3.86
CA VAL A 329 -10.92 3.55 5.24
C VAL A 329 -11.96 2.43 5.33
N PRO A 330 -12.16 1.81 6.51
CA PRO A 330 -13.18 0.79 6.69
C PRO A 330 -14.60 1.33 6.50
N TYR A 331 -15.58 0.44 6.37
CA TYR A 331 -16.95 0.80 6.03
C TYR A 331 -17.68 1.58 7.13
N SER A 332 -17.77 1.03 8.35
CA SER A 332 -18.48 1.65 9.48
C SER A 332 -17.98 1.13 10.82
N THR A 333 -17.99 2.00 11.83
CA THR A 333 -17.67 1.67 13.22
C THR A 333 -18.79 0.86 13.91
N GLU A 334 -19.98 0.77 13.33
CA GLU A 334 -21.12 0.00 13.87
C GLU A 334 -20.77 -1.48 14.14
N PHE A 335 -19.79 -2.03 13.44
CA PHE A 335 -19.38 -3.43 13.56
C PHE A 335 -18.22 -3.65 14.56
N GLU A 336 -17.77 -2.60 15.24
CA GLU A 336 -16.66 -2.65 16.20
C GLU A 336 -17.21 -2.86 17.64
N THR A 337 -17.69 -4.07 17.92
CA THR A 337 -18.37 -4.38 19.19
C THR A 337 -17.42 -4.70 20.35
N LYS A 338 -16.13 -4.90 20.10
CA LYS A 338 -15.13 -5.25 21.11
C LYS A 338 -14.26 -4.08 21.56
N LEU A 339 -14.26 -2.97 20.80
CA LEU A 339 -13.53 -1.77 21.17
C LEU A 339 -14.29 -1.01 22.27
N ASP A 340 -13.55 -0.53 23.28
CA ASP A 340 -14.12 0.34 24.29
C ASP A 340 -14.69 1.61 23.66
N SER A 341 -15.86 2.01 24.11
CA SER A 341 -16.59 3.15 23.57
C SER A 341 -15.85 4.48 23.69
N SER A 342 -14.91 4.61 24.62
CA SER A 342 -14.08 5.80 24.78
C SER A 342 -13.10 6.02 23.60
N TYR A 343 -12.61 4.92 23.02
CA TYR A 343 -11.79 4.95 21.81
C TYR A 343 -12.65 5.04 20.55
N LEU A 344 -13.73 4.22 20.50
CA LEU A 344 -14.56 4.10 19.30
C LEU A 344 -15.16 5.44 18.84
N LYS A 345 -15.54 6.31 19.79
CA LYS A 345 -16.05 7.67 19.51
C LYS A 345 -15.06 8.56 18.75
N LEU A 346 -13.78 8.26 18.80
CA LEU A 346 -12.71 9.01 18.14
C LEU A 346 -12.31 8.37 16.80
N PHE A 347 -12.99 7.32 16.37
CA PHE A 347 -12.82 6.70 15.07
C PHE A 347 -13.97 7.10 14.14
N SER A 348 -13.59 7.32 12.88
CA SER A 348 -14.49 7.73 11.82
C SER A 348 -14.12 6.95 10.56
N PHE A 349 -14.96 5.94 10.26
CA PHE A 349 -14.87 5.14 9.04
C PHE A 349 -15.70 5.81 7.94
N ALA A 350 -15.87 5.17 6.79
CA ALA A 350 -16.51 5.81 5.66
C ALA A 350 -17.92 6.36 5.98
N LYS A 351 -18.75 5.59 6.68
CA LYS A 351 -20.12 6.02 7.04
C LYS A 351 -20.10 7.20 8.02
N GLU A 352 -19.19 7.18 8.99
CA GLU A 352 -19.04 8.26 9.97
C GLU A 352 -18.47 9.53 9.29
N LYS A 353 -17.61 9.41 8.28
CA LYS A 353 -17.09 10.57 7.51
C LYS A 353 -18.17 11.25 6.67
N LEU A 354 -19.18 10.50 6.21
CA LEU A 354 -20.38 11.12 5.63
C LEU A 354 -21.07 12.04 6.64
N LYS A 355 -21.18 11.56 7.89
CA LYS A 355 -21.77 12.34 8.98
C LYS A 355 -20.94 13.58 9.31
N GLU A 356 -19.62 13.49 9.31
CA GLU A 356 -18.72 14.64 9.52
C GLU A 356 -18.95 15.74 8.49
N LEU A 357 -19.08 15.39 7.21
CA LEU A 357 -19.41 16.35 6.13
C LEU A 357 -20.78 17.00 6.36
N GLN A 358 -21.78 16.24 6.80
CA GLN A 358 -23.10 16.75 7.13
C GLN A 358 -23.05 17.70 8.35
N ASP A 359 -22.34 17.32 9.41
CA ASP A 359 -22.20 18.10 10.63
C ASP A 359 -21.48 19.44 10.33
N LEU A 360 -20.38 19.42 9.60
CA LEU A 360 -19.65 20.62 9.17
C LEU A 360 -20.54 21.56 8.36
N LYS A 361 -21.30 21.02 7.41
CA LYS A 361 -22.29 21.79 6.62
C LYS A 361 -23.33 22.46 7.53
N ALA A 362 -23.85 21.75 8.53
CA ALA A 362 -24.81 22.29 9.48
C ALA A 362 -24.21 23.39 10.37
N ILE A 363 -22.99 23.20 10.86
CA ILE A 363 -22.28 24.14 11.72
C ILE A 363 -21.98 25.46 10.96
N ILE A 364 -21.49 25.37 9.72
CA ILE A 364 -21.19 26.54 8.90
C ILE A 364 -22.44 27.40 8.63
N ASN A 365 -23.58 26.75 8.44
CA ASN A 365 -24.83 27.45 8.16
C ASN A 365 -25.51 28.04 9.41
N SER A 366 -25.05 27.67 10.63
CA SER A 366 -25.64 28.17 11.87
C SER A 366 -24.70 29.08 12.67
N ASN A 367 -23.66 28.60 13.25
CA ASN A 367 -22.49 29.25 13.89
C ASN A 367 -21.83 28.28 14.88
N GLU A 368 -20.80 28.73 15.62
CA GLU A 368 -20.07 27.95 16.62
C GLU A 368 -20.88 27.61 17.88
N GLU A 369 -22.07 28.22 18.08
CA GLU A 369 -23.00 27.84 19.15
C GLU A 369 -23.75 26.53 18.86
N ASN A 370 -23.57 25.97 17.66
CA ASN A 370 -24.21 24.73 17.24
C ASN A 370 -23.88 23.57 18.20
N PRO A 371 -24.87 22.79 18.66
CA PRO A 371 -24.65 21.67 19.57
C PRO A 371 -23.66 20.62 19.02
N LEU A 372 -23.62 20.39 17.69
CA LEU A 372 -22.69 19.45 17.06
C LEU A 372 -21.23 19.93 17.22
N PHE A 373 -20.99 21.23 17.09
CA PHE A 373 -19.67 21.80 17.33
C PHE A 373 -19.24 21.62 18.79
N LYS A 374 -20.12 21.97 19.73
CA LYS A 374 -19.84 21.80 21.17
C LYS A 374 -19.57 20.35 21.56
N ALA A 375 -20.36 19.42 21.02
CA ALA A 375 -20.14 17.98 21.24
C ALA A 375 -18.81 17.48 20.69
N ASN A 376 -18.40 17.94 19.51
CA ASN A 376 -17.09 17.62 18.94
C ASN A 376 -15.93 18.21 19.78
N GLN A 377 -16.04 19.46 20.24
CA GLN A 377 -15.05 20.07 21.12
C GLN A 377 -14.92 19.31 22.46
N GLU A 378 -16.03 18.87 23.03
CA GLU A 378 -16.03 18.07 24.26
C GLU A 378 -15.39 16.68 24.03
N LEU A 379 -15.63 16.06 22.87
CA LEU A 379 -14.99 14.82 22.48
C LEU A 379 -13.44 14.97 22.46
N PHE A 380 -12.93 16.04 21.87
CA PHE A 380 -11.49 16.28 21.76
C PHE A 380 -10.84 16.76 23.07
N LYS A 381 -11.61 17.31 24.03
CA LYS A 381 -11.13 17.58 25.40
C LYS A 381 -10.97 16.31 26.24
N ASN A 382 -11.81 15.29 25.99
CA ASN A 382 -11.89 14.06 26.78
C ASN A 382 -11.25 12.86 26.07
N ILE A 383 -10.18 13.08 25.32
CA ILE A 383 -9.43 11.99 24.67
C ILE A 383 -8.79 11.11 25.75
N PRO A 384 -8.95 9.77 25.70
CA PRO A 384 -8.24 8.86 26.59
C PRO A 384 -6.73 9.11 26.53
N ASN A 385 -6.04 8.96 27.66
CA ASN A 385 -4.62 9.25 27.74
C ASN A 385 -3.83 8.46 26.69
N ARG A 386 -3.11 9.18 25.84
CA ARG A 386 -2.24 8.67 24.78
C ARG A 386 -0.76 8.73 25.15
N LEU A 387 -0.42 9.44 26.21
CA LEU A 387 0.95 9.76 26.55
C LEU A 387 1.51 8.76 27.57
N ASP A 388 2.79 8.44 27.39
CA ASP A 388 3.60 7.67 28.32
C ASP A 388 4.86 8.47 28.63
N GLU A 389 4.93 9.01 29.86
CA GLU A 389 6.06 9.88 30.27
C GLU A 389 7.42 9.17 30.16
N LYS A 390 7.45 7.83 30.25
CA LYS A 390 8.69 7.06 30.07
C LYS A 390 9.15 7.07 28.61
N VAL A 391 8.20 6.94 27.68
CA VAL A 391 8.49 7.03 26.24
C VAL A 391 8.99 8.42 25.89
N LYS A 392 8.29 9.46 26.36
CA LYS A 392 8.67 10.84 26.14
C LYS A 392 10.07 11.16 26.70
N ALA A 393 10.33 10.77 27.94
CA ALA A 393 11.64 10.96 28.56
C ALA A 393 12.74 10.26 27.75
N ARG A 394 12.46 9.03 27.26
CA ARG A 394 13.40 8.25 26.45
C ARG A 394 13.71 8.93 25.10
N LEU A 395 12.70 9.46 24.42
CA LEU A 395 12.90 10.23 23.18
C LEU A 395 13.78 11.47 23.40
N GLN A 396 13.58 12.19 24.51
CA GLN A 396 14.37 13.37 24.86
C GLN A 396 15.84 13.09 25.17
N THR A 397 16.18 11.84 25.50
CA THR A 397 17.57 11.42 25.74
C THR A 397 18.33 11.04 24.49
N LEU A 398 17.66 10.91 23.33
CA LEU A 398 18.28 10.53 22.07
C LEU A 398 19.33 11.55 21.63
N LYS A 399 20.48 11.05 21.22
CA LYS A 399 21.61 11.82 20.69
C LYS A 399 21.93 11.35 19.28
N LYS A 400 22.69 12.14 18.55
CA LYS A 400 23.13 11.78 17.18
C LYS A 400 23.86 10.43 17.13
N GLU A 401 24.60 10.11 18.17
CA GLU A 401 25.34 8.85 18.29
C GLU A 401 24.45 7.62 18.38
N ASP A 402 23.21 7.79 18.85
CA ASP A 402 22.22 6.69 18.95
C ASP A 402 21.71 6.22 17.57
N PHE A 403 21.94 6.99 16.52
CA PHE A 403 21.56 6.70 15.14
C PHE A 403 22.74 6.22 14.30
N VAL A 404 23.92 6.02 14.89
CA VAL A 404 25.14 5.66 14.16
C VAL A 404 25.71 4.38 14.74
N ARG A 405 25.97 3.43 13.86
CA ARG A 405 26.62 2.16 14.20
C ARG A 405 28.14 2.28 14.07
N LYS A 406 28.88 1.80 15.06
CA LYS A 406 30.35 1.81 15.05
C LYS A 406 30.90 0.41 15.32
N PRO A 407 32.07 0.07 14.74
CA PRO A 407 32.80 0.81 13.72
C PRO A 407 32.06 0.86 12.36
N GLU A 408 32.62 1.55 11.37
CA GLU A 408 32.06 1.61 10.01
C GLU A 408 31.98 0.23 9.35
N PHE A 409 31.11 0.08 8.35
CA PHE A 409 30.82 -1.20 7.68
C PHE A 409 32.08 -1.98 7.25
N LYS A 410 33.07 -1.30 6.65
CA LYS A 410 34.30 -1.96 6.18
C LYS A 410 35.10 -2.67 7.27
N GLU A 411 35.10 -2.14 8.48
CA GLU A 411 35.75 -2.75 9.63
C GLU A 411 34.84 -3.83 10.25
N ARG A 412 33.53 -3.56 10.36
CA ARG A 412 32.56 -4.51 10.89
C ARG A 412 32.52 -5.83 10.13
N ILE A 413 32.49 -5.76 8.81
CA ILE A 413 32.32 -6.95 7.95
C ILE A 413 33.49 -7.94 8.10
N GLN A 414 34.71 -7.45 8.32
CA GLN A 414 35.86 -8.32 8.57
C GLN A 414 35.70 -9.09 9.88
N ILE A 415 35.35 -8.38 10.95
CA ILE A 415 35.11 -8.98 12.28
C ILE A 415 33.95 -9.99 12.23
N GLN A 416 32.90 -9.68 11.47
CA GLN A 416 31.74 -10.56 11.31
C GLN A 416 32.08 -11.81 10.51
N LYS A 417 32.86 -11.72 9.44
CA LYS A 417 33.32 -12.88 8.65
C LYS A 417 34.15 -13.84 9.50
N GLU A 418 35.07 -13.31 10.28
CA GLU A 418 35.87 -14.13 11.23
C GLU A 418 35.03 -14.77 12.31
N PHE A 419 34.03 -14.05 12.85
CA PHE A 419 33.17 -14.54 13.94
C PHE A 419 32.11 -15.55 13.49
N LEU A 420 31.53 -15.36 12.30
CA LEU A 420 30.43 -16.19 11.82
C LEU A 420 30.90 -17.44 11.10
N GLU A 421 32.13 -17.44 10.57
CA GLU A 421 32.77 -18.56 9.84
C GLU A 421 31.90 -19.17 8.74
N LEU A 422 31.11 -18.30 8.03
CA LEU A 422 30.24 -18.74 6.96
C LEU A 422 31.03 -18.99 5.65
N PRO A 423 30.60 -19.96 4.84
CA PRO A 423 31.22 -20.20 3.55
C PRO A 423 30.97 -19.01 2.59
N VAL A 424 31.75 -18.94 1.51
CA VAL A 424 31.48 -18.02 0.39
C VAL A 424 30.10 -18.34 -0.19
N LEU A 425 29.35 -17.31 -0.60
CA LEU A 425 27.96 -17.42 -1.08
C LEU A 425 27.04 -18.09 -0.04
N PRO A 426 26.92 -17.58 1.20
CA PRO A 426 26.11 -18.23 2.22
C PRO A 426 24.66 -18.41 1.76
N THR A 427 24.08 -19.59 2.01
CA THR A 427 22.70 -19.89 1.65
C THR A 427 21.76 -19.67 2.83
N THR A 428 20.63 -19.01 2.59
CA THR A 428 19.60 -18.76 3.62
C THR A 428 18.22 -18.59 2.98
N THR A 429 17.18 -18.40 3.81
CA THR A 429 15.86 -17.94 3.39
C THR A 429 15.53 -16.57 3.99
N ILE A 430 14.42 -15.95 3.57
CA ILE A 430 14.06 -14.61 4.06
C ILE A 430 13.49 -14.68 5.47
N GLY A 431 12.59 -15.62 5.78
CA GLY A 431 12.04 -15.73 7.16
C GLY A 431 10.90 -16.73 7.29
N SER A 432 9.77 -16.45 6.65
CA SER A 432 8.58 -17.28 6.76
C SER A 432 8.68 -18.57 5.97
N PHE A 433 8.15 -19.66 6.53
CA PHE A 433 7.88 -20.94 5.87
C PHE A 433 6.38 -21.13 5.61
N PRO A 434 5.97 -22.18 4.85
CA PRO A 434 4.57 -22.39 4.47
C PRO A 434 3.61 -22.38 5.66
N GLN A 435 2.57 -21.54 5.57
CA GLN A 435 1.50 -21.45 6.56
C GLN A 435 0.38 -22.44 6.19
N SER A 436 0.56 -23.70 6.60
CA SER A 436 -0.40 -24.79 6.39
C SER A 436 -1.77 -24.54 7.06
N ALA A 437 -2.78 -25.34 6.72
CA ALA A 437 -4.13 -25.18 7.25
C ALA A 437 -4.18 -25.35 8.79
N ASP A 438 -3.40 -26.30 9.32
CA ASP A 438 -3.28 -26.57 10.76
C ASP A 438 -2.67 -25.39 11.52
N VAL A 439 -1.62 -24.74 10.99
CA VAL A 439 -1.03 -23.52 11.58
C VAL A 439 -2.06 -22.40 11.66
N ARG A 440 -2.82 -22.18 10.57
CA ARG A 440 -3.87 -21.15 10.55
C ARG A 440 -5.01 -21.46 11.52
N SER A 441 -5.43 -22.74 11.60
CA SER A 441 -6.47 -23.20 12.50
C SER A 441 -6.05 -23.09 13.96
N ASN A 442 -4.81 -23.46 14.29
CA ASN A 442 -4.25 -23.34 15.65
C ASN A 442 -4.24 -21.87 16.12
N ARG A 443 -3.78 -20.96 15.27
CA ARG A 443 -3.77 -19.51 15.57
C ARG A 443 -5.20 -18.97 15.77
N LEU A 444 -6.15 -19.39 14.92
CA LEU A 444 -7.55 -18.98 15.06
C LEU A 444 -8.17 -19.52 16.35
N ALA A 445 -7.91 -20.78 16.69
CA ALA A 445 -8.39 -21.40 17.92
C ALA A 445 -7.85 -20.69 19.17
N PHE A 446 -6.58 -20.27 19.14
CA PHE A 446 -6.00 -19.47 20.22
C PHE A 446 -6.64 -18.07 20.33
N LYS A 447 -6.81 -17.35 19.21
CA LYS A 447 -7.51 -16.06 19.19
C LYS A 447 -8.98 -16.14 19.65
N GLN A 448 -9.61 -17.32 19.51
CA GLN A 448 -10.97 -17.60 19.99
C GLN A 448 -11.01 -18.19 21.41
N GLU A 449 -9.87 -18.24 22.10
CA GLU A 449 -9.74 -18.82 23.46
C GLU A 449 -10.18 -20.30 23.59
N LYS A 450 -10.16 -21.04 22.46
CA LYS A 450 -10.51 -22.46 22.39
C LYS A 450 -9.38 -23.39 22.82
N ILE A 451 -8.14 -22.90 22.82
CA ILE A 451 -6.95 -23.61 23.29
C ILE A 451 -6.17 -22.74 24.25
N SER A 452 -5.44 -23.37 25.16
CA SER A 452 -4.57 -22.68 26.12
C SER A 452 -3.34 -22.06 25.45
N ALA A 453 -2.72 -21.08 26.10
CA ALA A 453 -1.44 -20.51 25.67
C ALA A 453 -0.32 -21.57 25.62
N GLN A 454 -0.36 -22.55 26.51
CA GLN A 454 0.57 -23.66 26.53
C GLN A 454 0.43 -24.52 25.27
N ASN A 455 -0.78 -24.99 24.95
CA ASN A 455 -1.04 -25.81 23.77
C ASN A 455 -0.66 -25.06 22.48
N TYR A 456 -0.94 -23.75 22.41
CA TYR A 456 -0.56 -22.89 21.29
C TYR A 456 0.98 -22.82 21.16
N THR A 457 1.69 -22.67 22.27
CA THR A 457 3.16 -22.58 22.29
C THR A 457 3.79 -23.91 21.87
N GLU A 458 3.34 -25.02 22.44
CA GLU A 458 3.83 -26.37 22.13
C GLU A 458 3.63 -26.72 20.65
N PHE A 459 2.47 -26.39 20.08
CA PHE A 459 2.23 -26.57 18.65
C PHE A 459 3.21 -25.79 17.78
N ASN A 460 3.41 -24.50 18.06
CA ASN A 460 4.35 -23.69 17.30
C ASN A 460 5.80 -24.16 17.47
N GLN A 461 6.19 -24.59 18.67
CA GLN A 461 7.51 -25.19 18.92
C GLN A 461 7.71 -26.46 18.09
N GLN A 462 6.70 -27.31 17.97
CA GLN A 462 6.76 -28.48 17.09
C GLN A 462 6.96 -28.09 15.63
N LYS A 463 6.23 -27.07 15.13
CA LYS A 463 6.41 -26.55 13.76
C LYS A 463 7.78 -25.95 13.52
N ILE A 464 8.32 -25.22 14.50
CA ILE A 464 9.69 -24.68 14.45
C ILE A 464 10.70 -25.83 14.38
N LYS A 465 10.52 -26.88 15.18
CA LYS A 465 11.41 -28.06 15.18
C LYS A 465 11.42 -28.73 13.80
N GLU A 466 10.24 -28.98 13.23
CA GLU A 466 10.10 -29.55 11.87
C GLU A 466 10.77 -28.66 10.82
N CYS A 467 10.59 -27.34 10.91
CA CYS A 467 11.18 -26.37 10.00
C CYS A 467 12.72 -26.34 10.08
N ILE A 468 13.29 -26.34 11.28
CA ILE A 468 14.75 -26.38 11.47
C ILE A 468 15.32 -27.67 10.91
N GLN A 469 14.70 -28.83 11.22
CA GLN A 469 15.14 -30.13 10.70
C GLN A 469 15.14 -30.15 9.16
N ILE A 470 14.07 -29.67 8.51
CA ILE A 470 13.99 -29.58 7.04
C ILE A 470 15.12 -28.72 6.47
N GLN A 471 15.42 -27.59 7.08
CA GLN A 471 16.50 -26.69 6.62
C GLN A 471 17.88 -27.33 6.80
N GLU A 472 18.11 -28.06 7.88
CA GLU A 472 19.37 -28.83 8.10
C GLU A 472 19.53 -29.94 7.07
N GLU A 473 18.46 -30.70 6.79
CA GLU A 473 18.46 -31.80 5.79
C GLU A 473 18.68 -31.24 4.36
N ILE A 474 18.16 -30.06 4.06
CA ILE A 474 18.41 -29.35 2.80
C ILE A 474 19.87 -28.91 2.71
N GLY A 475 20.49 -28.54 3.81
CA GLY A 475 21.87 -28.11 3.90
C GLY A 475 22.06 -26.59 3.85
N LEU A 476 21.06 -25.77 4.18
CA LEU A 476 21.19 -24.32 4.29
C LEU A 476 22.30 -23.96 5.32
N ASP A 477 23.03 -22.87 5.05
CA ASP A 477 24.11 -22.40 5.94
C ASP A 477 23.56 -21.60 7.13
N VAL A 478 22.58 -20.73 6.90
CA VAL A 478 21.92 -19.92 7.91
C VAL A 478 20.42 -20.20 7.89
N LEU A 479 19.84 -20.50 9.05
CA LEU A 479 18.47 -20.98 9.22
C LEU A 479 17.54 -19.86 9.71
N VAL A 480 16.23 -20.12 9.62
CA VAL A 480 15.17 -19.28 10.18
C VAL A 480 14.18 -20.13 10.96
N HIS A 481 13.43 -19.53 11.91
CA HIS A 481 12.43 -20.27 12.70
C HIS A 481 11.10 -20.53 11.97
N GLY A 482 10.85 -19.89 10.81
CA GLY A 482 9.68 -20.11 9.95
C GLY A 482 8.44 -19.26 10.24
N GLU A 483 8.42 -18.46 11.30
CA GLU A 483 7.38 -17.46 11.62
C GLU A 483 5.95 -18.02 11.80
N PHE A 484 5.80 -19.19 12.38
CA PHE A 484 4.49 -19.87 12.54
C PHE A 484 3.54 -19.13 13.49
N GLU A 485 4.06 -18.34 14.41
CA GLU A 485 3.30 -17.51 15.35
C GLU A 485 2.67 -16.28 14.68
N ARG A 486 3.13 -15.88 13.49
CA ARG A 486 2.75 -14.61 12.83
C ARG A 486 1.66 -14.80 11.80
N ASN A 487 0.53 -14.12 12.00
CA ASN A 487 -0.49 -13.99 10.95
C ASN A 487 -0.05 -12.98 9.89
N ASP A 488 0.38 -11.81 10.34
CA ASP A 488 0.85 -10.71 9.52
C ASP A 488 2.06 -10.08 10.22
N MET A 489 3.02 -9.56 9.44
CA MET A 489 4.27 -9.04 9.99
C MET A 489 4.08 -7.73 10.78
N VAL A 490 3.00 -6.97 10.57
CA VAL A 490 2.71 -5.73 11.29
C VAL A 490 1.71 -5.99 12.44
N GLU A 491 0.64 -6.75 12.18
CA GLU A 491 -0.35 -7.13 13.21
C GLU A 491 0.32 -7.81 14.41
N TYR A 492 1.24 -8.77 14.15
CA TYR A 492 1.93 -9.49 15.21
C TYR A 492 2.76 -8.58 16.13
N PHE A 493 3.52 -7.64 15.56
CA PHE A 493 4.30 -6.68 16.35
C PHE A 493 3.40 -5.71 17.10
N GLY A 494 2.39 -5.16 16.46
CA GLY A 494 1.42 -4.28 17.10
C GLY A 494 0.70 -4.95 18.29
N GLU A 495 0.30 -6.23 18.17
CA GLU A 495 -0.33 -7.00 19.27
C GLU A 495 0.59 -7.17 20.49
N ASN A 496 1.90 -7.04 20.30
CA ASN A 496 2.91 -7.18 21.36
C ASN A 496 3.51 -5.84 21.84
N LEU A 497 3.07 -4.73 21.28
CA LEU A 497 3.48 -3.38 21.64
C LEU A 497 2.32 -2.64 22.34
N LYS A 498 2.62 -1.88 23.40
CA LYS A 498 1.68 -0.93 23.96
C LYS A 498 1.49 0.22 22.99
N GLY A 499 0.34 0.86 22.99
CA GLY A 499 0.01 2.00 22.13
C GLY A 499 -0.74 1.62 20.85
N PHE A 500 -0.95 0.34 20.57
CA PHE A 500 -1.75 -0.14 19.46
C PHE A 500 -3.16 -0.57 19.87
N LEU A 501 -4.11 -0.37 18.97
CA LEU A 501 -5.46 -0.89 19.04
C LEU A 501 -5.77 -1.72 17.78
N PHE A 502 -6.70 -2.65 17.91
CA PHE A 502 -7.10 -3.55 16.83
C PHE A 502 -8.61 -3.50 16.64
N THR A 503 -9.02 -3.27 15.40
CA THR A 503 -10.43 -3.33 15.01
C THR A 503 -10.88 -4.76 14.80
N GLN A 504 -12.17 -5.01 14.96
CA GLN A 504 -12.77 -6.31 14.67
C GLN A 504 -13.11 -6.45 13.18
N ASN A 505 -13.65 -5.42 12.58
CA ASN A 505 -14.14 -5.39 11.20
C ASN A 505 -13.57 -4.24 10.35
N GLY A 506 -12.47 -3.65 10.78
CA GLY A 506 -11.81 -2.52 10.11
C GLY A 506 -11.09 -2.91 8.81
N TRP A 507 -11.78 -3.61 7.92
CA TRP A 507 -11.23 -4.10 6.65
C TRP A 507 -11.17 -3.00 5.60
N VAL A 508 -10.01 -2.88 4.94
CA VAL A 508 -9.81 -2.06 3.75
C VAL A 508 -9.35 -2.93 2.58
N GLN A 509 -9.70 -2.54 1.37
CA GLN A 509 -9.33 -3.25 0.17
C GLN A 509 -7.87 -2.95 -0.20
N SER A 510 -7.10 -4.00 -0.48
CA SER A 510 -5.73 -3.88 -0.99
C SER A 510 -5.69 -4.00 -2.52
N TYR A 511 -6.34 -5.02 -3.06
CA TYR A 511 -6.61 -5.19 -4.49
C TYR A 511 -7.63 -6.32 -4.69
N GLY A 512 -8.48 -6.21 -5.71
CA GLY A 512 -9.45 -7.26 -6.05
C GLY A 512 -10.20 -7.77 -4.82
N THR A 513 -10.07 -9.05 -4.50
CA THR A 513 -10.68 -9.68 -3.31
C THR A 513 -9.80 -9.63 -2.06
N ARG A 514 -8.55 -9.16 -2.16
CA ARG A 514 -7.66 -9.06 -1.00
C ARG A 514 -8.02 -7.86 -0.15
N CYS A 515 -8.30 -8.13 1.11
CA CYS A 515 -8.53 -7.11 2.14
C CYS A 515 -7.49 -7.26 3.24
N VAL A 516 -7.11 -6.14 3.84
CA VAL A 516 -6.23 -6.05 5.01
C VAL A 516 -6.95 -5.34 6.14
N LYS A 517 -6.49 -5.54 7.36
CA LYS A 517 -7.03 -4.88 8.55
C LYS A 517 -5.86 -4.23 9.31
N PRO A 518 -5.50 -2.99 8.94
CA PRO A 518 -4.37 -2.31 9.53
C PRO A 518 -4.53 -2.13 11.05
N PRO A 519 -3.48 -2.33 11.84
CA PRO A 519 -3.45 -1.90 13.24
C PRO A 519 -3.64 -0.38 13.35
N VAL A 520 -4.07 0.07 14.51
CA VAL A 520 -4.25 1.50 14.82
C VAL A 520 -3.21 1.92 15.85
N ILE A 521 -2.35 2.88 15.50
CA ILE A 521 -1.43 3.51 16.45
C ILE A 521 -2.20 4.57 17.21
N TRP A 522 -2.61 4.22 18.43
CA TRP A 522 -3.45 5.06 19.27
C TRP A 522 -2.66 5.99 20.20
N GLY A 523 -1.66 5.45 20.88
CA GLY A 523 -0.89 6.14 21.91
C GLY A 523 0.60 5.97 21.74
N ASP A 524 1.36 6.45 22.73
CA ASP A 524 2.81 6.28 22.74
C ASP A 524 3.18 4.80 22.74
N VAL A 525 4.10 4.45 21.84
CA VAL A 525 4.47 3.05 21.59
C VAL A 525 5.63 2.66 22.49
N SER A 526 5.46 1.55 23.19
CA SER A 526 6.51 0.94 24.02
C SER A 526 6.42 -0.58 24.04
N ARG A 527 7.56 -1.22 24.26
CA ARG A 527 7.66 -2.66 24.48
C ARG A 527 7.59 -2.97 25.96
N THR A 528 6.68 -3.82 26.37
CA THR A 528 6.51 -4.20 27.80
C THR A 528 7.09 -5.58 28.13
N LYS A 529 7.30 -6.42 27.11
CA LYS A 529 7.84 -7.78 27.22
C LYS A 529 8.56 -8.15 25.93
N PRO A 530 9.47 -9.15 25.95
CA PRO A 530 10.05 -9.70 24.74
C PRO A 530 8.99 -10.19 23.74
N ILE A 531 9.23 -9.98 22.45
CA ILE A 531 8.27 -10.27 21.37
C ILE A 531 8.62 -11.58 20.64
N THR A 532 9.84 -11.66 20.14
CA THR A 532 10.34 -12.78 19.30
C THR A 532 11.40 -13.62 20.00
N LEU A 533 11.93 -13.13 21.12
CA LEU A 533 13.06 -13.70 21.84
C LEU A 533 12.86 -15.18 22.18
N ALA A 534 11.69 -15.55 22.70
CA ALA A 534 11.43 -16.94 23.12
C ALA A 534 11.46 -17.90 21.92
N TRP A 535 10.88 -17.51 20.79
CA TRP A 535 10.87 -18.30 19.57
C TRP A 535 12.25 -18.44 18.95
N SER A 536 13.01 -17.33 18.89
CA SER A 536 14.37 -17.31 18.36
C SER A 536 15.32 -18.14 19.20
N LYS A 537 15.26 -18.04 20.54
CA LYS A 537 16.03 -18.87 21.45
C LYS A 537 15.70 -20.36 21.31
N PHE A 538 14.42 -20.69 21.23
CA PHE A 538 13.98 -22.06 21.03
C PHE A 538 14.52 -22.60 19.70
N ALA A 539 14.36 -21.89 18.62
CA ALA A 539 14.87 -22.31 17.32
C ALA A 539 16.40 -22.48 17.31
N GLN A 540 17.15 -21.54 17.90
CA GLN A 540 18.63 -21.67 18.02
C GLN A 540 19.06 -22.85 18.86
N SER A 541 18.26 -23.23 19.87
CA SER A 541 18.60 -24.42 20.72
C SER A 541 18.49 -25.74 19.97
N LEU A 542 17.83 -25.79 18.82
CA LEU A 542 17.63 -26.99 18.02
C LEU A 542 18.76 -27.24 17.02
N SER A 543 19.65 -26.27 16.77
CA SER A 543 20.69 -26.37 15.76
C SER A 543 22.02 -25.78 16.24
N LYS A 544 23.12 -26.34 15.73
CA LYS A 544 24.46 -25.74 15.84
C LYS A 544 24.72 -24.67 14.80
N LYS A 545 23.97 -24.70 13.72
CA LYS A 545 24.00 -23.62 12.69
C LYS A 545 23.36 -22.34 13.23
N ILE A 546 23.70 -21.23 12.61
CA ILE A 546 23.15 -19.93 13.00
C ILE A 546 21.67 -19.87 12.58
N VAL A 547 20.80 -19.49 13.53
CA VAL A 547 19.38 -19.18 13.26
C VAL A 547 19.20 -17.69 13.38
N LYS A 548 18.64 -17.05 12.35
CA LYS A 548 18.35 -15.60 12.35
C LYS A 548 17.23 -15.23 13.31
N GLY A 549 17.43 -14.17 14.08
CA GLY A 549 16.32 -13.43 14.71
C GLY A 549 15.59 -12.60 13.67
N MET A 550 14.26 -12.58 13.71
CA MET A 550 13.43 -11.97 12.66
C MET A 550 12.52 -10.89 13.22
N LEU A 551 12.60 -9.68 12.67
CA LEU A 551 11.83 -8.51 13.09
C LEU A 551 11.23 -7.79 11.88
N THR A 552 10.16 -7.05 12.10
CA THR A 552 9.68 -6.04 11.14
C THR A 552 10.22 -4.68 11.55
N GLY A 553 10.66 -3.89 10.57
CA GLY A 553 11.24 -2.58 10.80
C GLY A 553 10.21 -1.51 11.19
N PRO A 554 10.65 -0.41 11.82
CA PRO A 554 9.77 0.60 12.40
C PRO A 554 8.99 1.37 11.34
N VAL A 555 9.58 1.62 10.18
CA VAL A 555 8.95 2.34 9.08
C VAL A 555 7.84 1.49 8.45
N THR A 556 8.06 0.19 8.30
CA THR A 556 7.04 -0.75 7.81
C THR A 556 5.87 -0.87 8.79
N ILE A 557 6.14 -0.96 10.10
CA ILE A 557 5.07 -0.99 11.12
C ILE A 557 4.22 0.28 11.07
N LEU A 558 4.84 1.45 10.99
CA LEU A 558 4.13 2.71 10.83
C LEU A 558 3.26 2.72 9.56
N ASN A 559 3.88 2.43 8.40
CA ASN A 559 3.27 2.64 7.09
C ASN A 559 2.11 1.68 6.79
N TRP A 560 2.07 0.51 7.41
CA TRP A 560 0.98 -0.46 7.28
C TRP A 560 0.00 -0.41 8.46
N SER A 561 0.06 0.64 9.28
CA SER A 561 -0.90 0.95 10.34
C SER A 561 -1.65 2.24 10.00
N PHE A 562 -2.76 2.51 10.71
CA PHE A 562 -3.37 3.83 10.76
C PHE A 562 -2.61 4.68 11.79
N PRO A 563 -1.81 5.67 11.36
CA PRO A 563 -1.00 6.46 12.26
C PRO A 563 -1.85 7.47 13.05
N ARG A 564 -1.44 7.76 14.27
CA ARG A 564 -2.02 8.85 15.05
C ARG A 564 -1.68 10.22 14.43
N GLU A 565 -2.56 11.21 14.64
CA GLU A 565 -2.46 12.53 13.98
C GLU A 565 -2.04 13.66 14.95
N ASP A 566 -1.81 13.36 16.23
CA ASP A 566 -1.47 14.34 17.25
C ASP A 566 0.04 14.53 17.44
N ILE A 567 0.86 13.64 16.90
CA ILE A 567 2.32 13.75 16.81
C ILE A 567 2.78 13.53 15.36
N SER A 568 4.02 13.88 15.07
CA SER A 568 4.60 13.66 13.74
C SER A 568 4.82 12.18 13.44
N LEU A 569 4.84 11.81 12.14
CA LEU A 569 5.20 10.45 11.70
C LEU A 569 6.61 10.09 12.15
N LYS A 570 7.55 11.06 12.14
CA LYS A 570 8.90 10.89 12.68
C LYS A 570 8.87 10.44 14.12
N GLU A 571 8.19 11.18 15.00
CA GLU A 571 8.11 10.86 16.44
C GLU A 571 7.45 9.51 16.67
N SER A 572 6.38 9.20 15.95
CA SER A 572 5.70 7.91 16.02
C SER A 572 6.64 6.76 15.64
N THR A 573 7.46 6.96 14.59
CA THR A 573 8.43 5.94 14.13
C THR A 573 9.60 5.78 15.08
N GLU A 574 10.11 6.87 15.67
CA GLU A 574 11.17 6.80 16.68
C GLU A 574 10.73 6.06 17.94
N GLN A 575 9.46 6.18 18.36
CA GLN A 575 8.88 5.40 19.45
C GLN A 575 8.89 3.90 19.13
N ILE A 576 8.45 3.53 17.93
CA ILE A 576 8.47 2.13 17.44
C ILE A 576 9.91 1.62 17.36
N ALA A 577 10.83 2.43 16.83
CA ALA A 577 12.24 2.08 16.71
C ALA A 577 12.89 1.81 18.07
N LEU A 578 12.60 2.61 19.09
CA LEU A 578 13.10 2.37 20.46
C LEU A 578 12.54 1.08 21.06
N ALA A 579 11.29 0.74 20.80
CA ALA A 579 10.68 -0.50 21.26
C ALA A 579 11.31 -1.72 20.57
N LEU A 580 11.62 -1.63 19.28
CA LEU A 580 12.31 -2.67 18.52
C LEU A 580 13.80 -2.78 18.88
N ARG A 581 14.46 -1.65 19.19
CA ARG A 581 15.85 -1.66 19.70
C ARG A 581 15.98 -2.52 20.94
N ASP A 582 15.03 -2.45 21.87
CA ASP A 582 15.02 -3.30 23.05
C ASP A 582 14.96 -4.80 22.69
N GLU A 583 14.17 -5.15 21.67
CA GLU A 583 14.07 -6.54 21.19
C GLU A 583 15.38 -7.00 20.54
N VAL A 584 15.99 -6.15 19.72
CA VAL A 584 17.28 -6.43 19.06
C VAL A 584 18.38 -6.68 20.10
N LEU A 585 18.46 -5.83 21.13
CA LEU A 585 19.45 -5.98 22.20
C LEU A 585 19.22 -7.26 23.04
N ASP A 586 17.96 -7.62 23.30
CA ASP A 586 17.63 -8.86 23.99
C ASP A 586 17.99 -10.11 23.17
N LEU A 587 17.75 -10.08 21.85
CA LEU A 587 18.17 -11.15 20.93
C LEU A 587 19.69 -11.30 20.92
N GLU A 588 20.45 -10.21 20.80
CA GLU A 588 21.90 -10.23 20.87
C GLU A 588 22.40 -10.79 22.22
N ASN A 589 21.84 -10.30 23.33
CA ASN A 589 22.22 -10.76 24.67
C ASN A 589 21.89 -12.26 24.89
N ALA A 590 20.92 -12.79 24.19
CA ALA A 590 20.59 -14.22 24.18
C ALA A 590 21.48 -15.05 23.24
N GLY A 591 22.45 -14.45 22.56
CA GLY A 591 23.40 -15.11 21.69
C GLY A 591 22.99 -15.27 20.24
N ILE A 592 21.93 -14.61 19.80
CA ILE A 592 21.56 -14.58 18.38
C ILE A 592 22.59 -13.74 17.63
N LYS A 593 23.25 -14.35 16.65
CA LYS A 593 24.39 -13.77 15.95
C LYS A 593 24.00 -12.94 14.72
N ILE A 594 22.88 -13.27 14.08
CA ILE A 594 22.32 -12.58 12.91
C ILE A 594 20.90 -12.16 13.23
N ILE A 595 20.59 -10.87 13.04
CA ILE A 595 19.25 -10.32 13.27
C ILE A 595 18.79 -9.62 11.99
N GLN A 596 17.66 -10.05 11.46
CA GLN A 596 17.05 -9.46 10.28
C GLN A 596 15.89 -8.56 10.67
N ILE A 597 15.88 -7.34 10.14
CA ILE A 597 14.89 -6.28 10.39
C ILE A 597 14.33 -5.85 9.03
N ASP A 598 13.14 -6.30 8.68
CA ASP A 598 12.58 -6.15 7.34
C ASP A 598 11.89 -4.80 7.15
N GLU A 599 12.36 -3.98 6.21
CA GLU A 599 11.77 -2.70 5.82
C GLU A 599 11.07 -2.77 4.46
N ALA A 600 10.07 -3.64 4.38
CA ALA A 600 9.31 -3.89 3.15
C ALA A 600 8.60 -2.65 2.60
N ALA A 601 8.18 -1.72 3.46
CA ALA A 601 7.40 -0.55 3.07
C ALA A 601 8.22 0.75 2.94
N LEU A 602 9.54 0.71 3.05
CA LEU A 602 10.36 1.92 3.01
C LEU A 602 10.12 2.73 1.72
N ARG A 603 10.30 2.11 0.56
CA ARG A 603 10.10 2.78 -0.73
C ARG A 603 8.65 3.10 -1.03
N GLU A 604 7.74 2.27 -0.56
CA GLU A 604 6.30 2.40 -0.85
C GLU A 604 5.67 3.70 -0.34
N LYS A 605 6.27 4.35 0.64
CA LYS A 605 5.77 5.57 1.29
C LYS A 605 6.59 6.81 0.99
N LEU A 606 7.48 6.73 0.01
CA LEU A 606 8.10 7.94 -0.52
C LEU A 606 7.02 8.95 -0.92
N PRO A 607 7.20 10.23 -0.61
CA PRO A 607 6.36 11.29 -1.15
C PRO A 607 6.27 11.17 -2.67
N LEU A 608 5.14 11.55 -3.25
CA LEU A 608 4.93 11.43 -4.70
C LEU A 608 5.89 12.34 -5.48
N ARG A 609 6.34 13.44 -4.88
CA ARG A 609 7.34 14.34 -5.45
C ARG A 609 8.74 14.00 -4.95
N LYS A 610 9.68 13.89 -5.88
CA LYS A 610 11.10 13.63 -5.55
C LYS A 610 11.72 14.76 -4.73
N SER A 611 11.32 16.01 -4.99
CA SER A 611 11.74 17.18 -4.23
C SER A 611 11.45 17.06 -2.72
N ASP A 612 10.43 16.30 -2.35
CA ASP A 612 9.94 16.18 -0.98
C ASP A 612 10.49 14.91 -0.27
N TRP A 613 11.20 14.02 -0.99
CA TRP A 613 11.66 12.74 -0.46
C TRP A 613 12.50 12.87 0.80
N HIS A 614 13.49 13.77 0.81
CA HIS A 614 14.36 13.98 1.96
C HIS A 614 13.64 14.72 3.08
N SER A 615 13.19 15.94 2.83
CA SER A 615 12.59 16.80 3.85
C SER A 615 11.35 16.20 4.54
N GLU A 616 10.55 15.40 3.79
CA GLU A 616 9.28 14.88 4.28
C GLU A 616 9.35 13.44 4.79
N TYR A 617 10.39 12.68 4.39
CA TYR A 617 10.39 11.24 4.66
C TYR A 617 11.78 10.66 4.97
N LEU A 618 12.71 10.66 4.01
CA LEU A 618 13.98 9.91 4.14
C LEU A 618 14.85 10.41 5.28
N ASP A 619 14.85 11.70 5.56
CA ASP A 619 15.64 12.32 6.64
C ASP A 619 15.23 11.87 8.06
N TRP A 620 14.06 11.22 8.20
CA TRP A 620 13.68 10.59 9.46
C TRP A 620 13.51 9.06 9.35
N ALA A 621 13.10 8.54 8.19
CA ALA A 621 12.86 7.10 8.01
C ALA A 621 14.16 6.29 8.11
N ILE A 622 15.24 6.74 7.46
CA ILE A 622 16.53 6.08 7.52
C ILE A 622 17.13 6.13 8.93
N PRO A 623 17.21 7.29 9.61
CA PRO A 623 17.65 7.33 11.01
C PRO A 623 16.81 6.45 11.95
N ALA A 624 15.49 6.36 11.76
CA ALA A 624 14.65 5.51 12.59
C ALA A 624 15.02 4.02 12.45
N PHE A 625 15.35 3.55 11.25
CA PHE A 625 15.88 2.20 11.07
C PHE A 625 17.24 2.03 11.75
N ASN A 626 18.15 3.00 11.59
CA ASN A 626 19.46 2.96 12.24
C ASN A 626 19.36 2.91 13.77
N LEU A 627 18.40 3.63 14.35
CA LEU A 627 18.14 3.63 15.80
C LEU A 627 17.84 2.20 16.31
N VAL A 628 17.18 1.35 15.53
CA VAL A 628 16.85 -0.01 15.96
C VAL A 628 18.09 -0.85 16.20
N HIS A 629 19.12 -0.72 15.37
CA HIS A 629 20.27 -1.62 15.38
C HIS A 629 21.61 -1.00 15.80
N SER A 630 21.69 0.31 15.92
CA SER A 630 22.96 1.01 16.24
C SER A 630 23.58 0.62 17.58
N GLY A 631 22.80 0.02 18.49
CA GLY A 631 23.27 -0.40 19.81
C GLY A 631 23.93 -1.77 19.88
N VAL A 632 23.91 -2.56 18.80
CA VAL A 632 24.49 -3.91 18.81
C VAL A 632 26.01 -3.90 18.75
N LYS A 633 26.63 -4.96 19.24
CA LYS A 633 28.09 -5.19 19.18
C LYS A 633 28.54 -5.39 17.74
N THR A 634 29.79 -5.09 17.46
CA THR A 634 30.40 -5.19 16.13
C THR A 634 30.20 -6.54 15.44
N LYS A 635 30.28 -7.63 16.20
CA LYS A 635 30.19 -9.00 15.69
C LYS A 635 28.75 -9.48 15.37
N THR A 636 27.71 -8.76 15.83
CA THR A 636 26.32 -9.08 15.51
C THR A 636 26.02 -8.54 14.13
N GLN A 637 25.61 -9.40 13.20
CA GLN A 637 25.32 -9.04 11.82
C GLN A 637 23.84 -8.65 11.67
N ILE A 638 23.60 -7.51 11.03
CA ILE A 638 22.26 -6.99 10.78
C ILE A 638 21.89 -7.19 9.32
N HIS A 639 20.81 -7.92 9.10
CA HIS A 639 20.19 -8.09 7.78
C HIS A 639 18.96 -7.20 7.65
N THR A 640 18.59 -6.86 6.42
CA THR A 640 17.29 -6.32 6.07
C THR A 640 16.78 -6.96 4.78
N HIS A 641 15.46 -6.92 4.59
CA HIS A 641 14.83 -7.39 3.36
C HIS A 641 13.91 -6.30 2.81
N MET A 642 13.99 -6.11 1.51
CA MET A 642 13.10 -5.22 0.77
C MET A 642 12.31 -6.01 -0.26
N CYS A 643 11.00 -5.96 -0.17
CA CYS A 643 10.11 -6.47 -1.21
C CYS A 643 10.15 -5.51 -2.40
N TYR A 644 10.03 -6.08 -3.60
CA TYR A 644 10.07 -5.38 -4.89
C TYR A 644 11.46 -4.81 -5.26
N SER A 645 11.81 -4.90 -6.54
CA SER A 645 13.17 -4.65 -7.05
C SER A 645 13.39 -3.24 -7.63
N GLU A 646 12.40 -2.35 -7.55
CA GLU A 646 12.49 -1.01 -8.18
C GLU A 646 12.91 0.06 -7.16
N PHE A 647 14.13 -0.02 -6.60
CA PHE A 647 14.67 1.00 -5.70
C PHE A 647 16.01 1.61 -6.16
N SER A 648 16.29 1.53 -7.46
CA SER A 648 17.47 2.16 -8.06
C SER A 648 17.57 3.67 -7.81
N ASP A 649 16.45 4.31 -7.54
CA ASP A 649 16.32 5.74 -7.30
C ASP A 649 16.67 6.19 -5.86
N ILE A 650 16.77 5.24 -4.90
CA ILE A 650 17.11 5.51 -3.49
C ILE A 650 18.25 4.63 -2.96
N LEU A 651 19.18 4.21 -3.84
CA LEU A 651 20.28 3.32 -3.43
C LEU A 651 21.21 3.93 -2.39
N LYS A 652 21.45 5.24 -2.44
CA LYS A 652 22.27 5.94 -1.44
C LYS A 652 21.63 5.92 -0.06
N GLU A 653 20.33 6.08 -0.03
CA GLU A 653 19.53 6.07 1.19
C GLU A 653 19.44 4.65 1.76
N ILE A 654 19.39 3.64 0.89
CA ILE A 654 19.44 2.23 1.31
C ILE A 654 20.82 1.90 1.89
N ASP A 655 21.89 2.36 1.30
CA ASP A 655 23.24 2.19 1.85
C ASP A 655 23.39 2.92 3.20
N ALA A 656 22.75 4.09 3.34
CA ALA A 656 22.72 4.86 4.59
C ALA A 656 21.89 4.18 5.73
N MET A 657 21.11 3.13 5.45
CA MET A 657 20.51 2.28 6.49
C MET A 657 21.55 1.51 7.31
N ASP A 658 22.78 1.44 6.83
CA ASP A 658 23.93 0.82 7.50
C ASP A 658 23.66 -0.62 8.00
N ALA A 659 22.82 -1.37 7.27
CA ALA A 659 22.69 -2.82 7.43
C ALA A 659 23.95 -3.52 6.90
N ASP A 660 24.24 -4.72 7.38
CA ASP A 660 25.39 -5.50 6.91
C ASP A 660 25.06 -6.32 5.66
N VAL A 661 23.81 -6.77 5.52
CA VAL A 661 23.31 -7.54 4.37
C VAL A 661 21.93 -7.05 3.99
N ILE A 662 21.72 -6.84 2.70
CA ILE A 662 20.42 -6.42 2.13
C ILE A 662 19.93 -7.45 1.12
N SER A 663 18.83 -8.13 1.40
CA SER A 663 18.18 -9.03 0.45
C SER A 663 16.99 -8.33 -0.25
N PHE A 664 16.75 -8.71 -1.51
CA PHE A 664 15.69 -8.13 -2.32
C PHE A 664 15.22 -9.09 -3.43
N GLU A 665 13.99 -8.86 -3.92
CA GLU A 665 13.46 -9.58 -5.06
C GLU A 665 14.19 -9.18 -6.35
N ALA A 666 14.70 -10.14 -7.10
CA ALA A 666 15.49 -9.89 -8.29
C ALA A 666 15.12 -10.77 -9.50
N SER A 667 14.44 -11.90 -9.28
CA SER A 667 14.20 -12.90 -10.32
C SER A 667 13.34 -12.40 -11.48
N ARG A 668 12.36 -11.52 -11.20
CA ARG A 668 11.45 -10.96 -12.22
C ARG A 668 12.01 -9.76 -12.98
N SER A 669 13.02 -9.08 -12.45
CA SER A 669 13.61 -7.87 -13.02
C SER A 669 14.86 -8.13 -13.89
N ASN A 670 15.14 -9.40 -14.23
CA ASN A 670 16.35 -9.80 -14.96
C ASN A 670 17.65 -9.26 -14.34
N LEU A 671 17.67 -9.08 -13.01
CA LEU A 671 18.84 -8.58 -12.27
C LEU A 671 19.29 -7.15 -12.67
N ASN A 672 18.42 -6.32 -13.23
CA ASN A 672 18.75 -4.96 -13.68
C ASN A 672 19.29 -4.08 -12.54
N LEU A 673 18.79 -4.29 -11.31
CA LEU A 673 19.27 -3.56 -10.14
C LEU A 673 20.77 -3.77 -9.87
N LEU A 674 21.32 -4.94 -10.19
CA LEU A 674 22.75 -5.23 -9.97
C LEU A 674 23.68 -4.34 -10.80
N ASP A 675 23.27 -3.91 -11.99
CA ASP A 675 24.05 -2.98 -12.80
C ASP A 675 24.12 -1.61 -12.12
N THR A 676 23.03 -1.18 -11.51
CA THR A 676 22.96 0.06 -10.74
C THR A 676 23.81 -0.03 -9.46
N LEU A 677 23.74 -1.14 -8.71
CA LEU A 677 24.58 -1.39 -7.53
C LEU A 677 26.08 -1.30 -7.88
N LYS A 678 26.46 -1.91 -9.00
CA LYS A 678 27.84 -1.85 -9.51
C LYS A 678 28.23 -0.41 -9.87
N ALA A 679 27.36 0.31 -10.57
CA ALA A 679 27.62 1.69 -11.01
C ALA A 679 27.82 2.67 -9.85
N VAL A 680 27.11 2.49 -8.72
CA VAL A 680 27.25 3.32 -7.51
C VAL A 680 28.32 2.82 -6.54
N ASN A 681 29.03 1.73 -6.88
CA ASN A 681 30.03 1.07 -6.01
C ASN A 681 29.47 0.71 -4.63
N PHE A 682 28.29 0.09 -4.62
CA PHE A 682 27.59 -0.33 -3.40
C PHE A 682 28.44 -1.31 -2.59
N GLN A 683 28.64 -1.03 -1.29
CA GLN A 683 29.60 -1.77 -0.46
C GLN A 683 28.96 -2.86 0.41
N THR A 684 27.72 -2.67 0.81
CA THR A 684 26.97 -3.60 1.67
C THR A 684 26.82 -4.98 0.99
N GLU A 685 26.85 -6.07 1.75
CA GLU A 685 26.57 -7.39 1.18
C GLU A 685 25.11 -7.51 0.72
N VAL A 686 24.89 -8.25 -0.36
CA VAL A 686 23.55 -8.35 -0.98
C VAL A 686 23.10 -9.78 -1.17
N GLY A 687 21.81 -10.00 -0.99
CA GLY A 687 21.10 -11.24 -1.26
C GLY A 687 20.03 -11.06 -2.35
N PRO A 688 20.42 -10.93 -3.64
CA PRO A 688 19.45 -10.89 -4.72
C PRO A 688 18.76 -12.25 -4.84
N GLY A 689 17.42 -12.26 -4.88
CA GLY A 689 16.65 -13.48 -5.01
C GLY A 689 17.01 -14.26 -6.28
N VAL A 690 17.29 -15.56 -6.14
CA VAL A 690 17.71 -16.41 -7.26
C VAL A 690 16.55 -17.14 -7.93
N TYR A 691 15.35 -17.12 -7.33
CA TYR A 691 14.14 -17.64 -7.94
C TYR A 691 12.87 -16.98 -7.40
N ASP A 692 11.83 -16.95 -8.24
CA ASP A 692 10.51 -16.38 -7.93
C ASP A 692 9.69 -17.31 -7.02
N ILE A 693 9.32 -16.82 -5.84
CA ILE A 693 8.47 -17.54 -4.88
C ILE A 693 6.97 -17.37 -5.16
N HIS A 694 6.57 -16.46 -6.02
CA HIS A 694 5.15 -16.22 -6.31
C HIS A 694 4.56 -17.25 -7.30
N SER A 695 5.43 -18.03 -7.96
CA SER A 695 5.06 -19.15 -8.80
C SER A 695 5.20 -20.49 -8.03
N PRO A 696 4.29 -21.46 -8.20
CA PRO A 696 4.42 -22.81 -7.66
C PRO A 696 5.48 -23.66 -8.37
N ARG A 697 6.06 -23.14 -9.45
CA ARG A 697 7.07 -23.82 -10.26
C ARG A 697 8.36 -24.01 -9.46
N VAL A 698 8.88 -25.23 -9.47
CA VAL A 698 10.19 -25.54 -8.89
C VAL A 698 11.29 -25.24 -9.91
N PRO A 699 12.21 -24.30 -9.65
CA PRO A 699 13.31 -24.00 -10.58
C PRO A 699 14.32 -25.15 -10.61
N SER A 700 14.94 -25.42 -11.77
CA SER A 700 15.98 -26.43 -11.87
C SER A 700 17.30 -25.94 -11.28
N VAL A 701 18.22 -26.88 -11.00
CA VAL A 701 19.58 -26.57 -10.53
C VAL A 701 20.31 -25.71 -11.56
N GLU A 702 20.13 -25.99 -12.84
CA GLU A 702 20.77 -25.30 -13.95
C GLU A 702 20.28 -23.84 -14.07
N GLU A 703 18.97 -23.60 -13.89
CA GLU A 703 18.40 -22.26 -13.88
C GLU A 703 18.96 -21.42 -12.74
N ILE A 704 19.00 -21.98 -11.53
CA ILE A 704 19.56 -21.28 -10.34
C ILE A 704 21.06 -21.05 -10.53
N SER A 705 21.81 -22.04 -11.01
CA SER A 705 23.25 -21.89 -11.31
C SER A 705 23.52 -20.77 -12.30
N SER A 706 22.75 -20.72 -13.40
CA SER A 706 22.85 -19.65 -14.38
C SER A 706 22.57 -18.26 -13.78
N THR A 707 21.60 -18.17 -12.86
CA THR A 707 21.28 -16.93 -12.16
C THR A 707 22.43 -16.51 -11.24
N ILE A 708 23.02 -17.44 -10.47
CA ILE A 708 24.17 -17.17 -9.59
C ILE A 708 25.38 -16.72 -10.44
N GLU A 709 25.66 -17.38 -11.57
CA GLU A 709 26.76 -16.98 -12.48
C GLU A 709 26.55 -15.57 -13.03
N LYS A 710 25.33 -15.19 -13.38
CA LYS A 710 25.01 -13.80 -13.80
C LYS A 710 25.25 -12.80 -12.68
N ILE A 711 24.92 -13.13 -11.43
CA ILE A 711 25.18 -12.27 -10.27
C ILE A 711 26.69 -12.10 -10.06
N LEU A 712 27.44 -13.19 -10.11
CA LEU A 712 28.91 -13.20 -9.96
C LEU A 712 29.64 -12.40 -11.06
N ASN A 713 29.10 -12.29 -12.25
CA ASN A 713 29.62 -11.44 -13.31
C ASN A 713 29.49 -9.94 -13.01
N LYS A 714 28.63 -9.58 -12.05
CA LYS A 714 28.32 -8.20 -11.71
C LYS A 714 28.92 -7.76 -10.37
N LEU A 715 28.98 -8.66 -9.37
CA LEU A 715 29.39 -8.39 -7.99
C LEU A 715 30.45 -9.38 -7.52
N PRO A 716 31.35 -8.97 -6.60
CA PRO A 716 32.33 -9.87 -5.97
C PRO A 716 31.65 -10.99 -5.18
N LYS A 717 32.20 -12.19 -5.23
CA LYS A 717 31.68 -13.37 -4.53
C LYS A 717 31.57 -13.19 -3.01
N GLU A 718 32.44 -12.39 -2.44
CA GLU A 718 32.50 -12.08 -1.00
C GLU A 718 31.37 -11.16 -0.53
N GLN A 719 30.60 -10.58 -1.47
CA GLN A 719 29.51 -9.65 -1.23
C GLN A 719 28.14 -10.31 -1.41
N ILE A 720 28.07 -11.57 -1.85
CA ILE A 720 26.82 -12.20 -2.32
C ILE A 720 26.34 -13.25 -1.32
N TRP A 721 25.05 -13.14 -0.95
CA TRP A 721 24.25 -14.14 -0.28
C TRP A 721 23.30 -14.81 -1.26
N ILE A 722 22.95 -16.09 -1.05
CA ILE A 722 22.05 -16.84 -1.92
C ILE A 722 20.75 -17.14 -1.15
N ASN A 723 19.66 -16.61 -1.64
CA ASN A 723 18.32 -16.72 -1.07
C ASN A 723 17.21 -16.69 -2.13
N PRO A 724 15.99 -17.17 -1.83
CA PRO A 724 14.82 -16.93 -2.66
C PRO A 724 14.43 -15.44 -2.69
N ASP A 725 13.54 -15.04 -3.61
CA ASP A 725 13.09 -13.66 -3.75
C ASP A 725 12.47 -13.09 -2.47
N CYS A 726 11.61 -13.86 -1.79
CA CYS A 726 10.90 -13.39 -0.61
C CYS A 726 10.56 -14.55 0.33
N GLY A 727 9.77 -14.29 1.38
CA GLY A 727 9.29 -15.29 2.35
C GLY A 727 8.37 -16.35 1.71
N LEU A 728 8.43 -17.58 2.20
CA LEU A 728 7.81 -18.77 1.62
C LEU A 728 6.38 -19.05 2.13
N LYS A 729 5.81 -18.14 2.88
CA LYS A 729 4.52 -18.27 3.58
C LYS A 729 3.35 -18.76 2.73
N THR A 730 3.29 -18.36 1.45
CA THR A 730 2.18 -18.63 0.54
C THR A 730 2.34 -19.91 -0.28
N ARG A 731 3.45 -20.63 -0.10
CA ARG A 731 3.80 -21.83 -0.87
C ARG A 731 3.43 -23.12 -0.14
N GLY A 732 3.49 -24.24 -0.86
CA GLY A 732 3.39 -25.59 -0.29
C GLY A 732 4.76 -26.14 0.13
N TYR A 733 4.79 -27.07 1.09
CA TYR A 733 6.05 -27.67 1.55
C TYR A 733 6.79 -28.46 0.46
N GLU A 734 6.08 -29.20 -0.38
CA GLU A 734 6.68 -30.03 -1.45
C GLU A 734 7.52 -29.18 -2.39
N GLU A 735 6.93 -28.09 -2.92
CA GLU A 735 7.60 -27.19 -3.85
C GLU A 735 8.73 -26.40 -3.17
N VAL A 736 8.54 -25.97 -1.91
CA VAL A 736 9.55 -25.23 -1.16
C VAL A 736 10.79 -26.11 -0.89
N VAL A 737 10.59 -27.33 -0.42
CA VAL A 737 11.70 -28.25 -0.12
C VAL A 737 12.48 -28.57 -1.40
N ALA A 738 11.78 -28.85 -2.50
CA ALA A 738 12.41 -29.14 -3.79
C ALA A 738 13.20 -27.92 -4.32
N ALA A 739 12.62 -26.72 -4.27
CA ALA A 739 13.29 -25.49 -4.73
C ALA A 739 14.53 -25.14 -3.88
N LEU A 740 14.43 -25.24 -2.57
CA LEU A 740 15.58 -24.98 -1.66
C LEU A 740 16.68 -26.03 -1.79
N LYS A 741 16.37 -27.30 -2.01
CA LYS A 741 17.36 -28.33 -2.34
C LYS A 741 18.12 -27.98 -3.63
N ASN A 742 17.40 -27.59 -4.67
CA ASN A 742 18.02 -27.17 -5.92
C ASN A 742 18.89 -25.92 -5.75
N LEU A 743 18.47 -24.98 -4.90
CA LEU A 743 19.26 -23.78 -4.55
C LEU A 743 20.59 -24.17 -3.89
N VAL A 744 20.56 -25.06 -2.90
CA VAL A 744 21.78 -25.51 -2.20
C VAL A 744 22.70 -26.27 -3.15
N ILE A 745 22.17 -27.21 -3.95
CA ILE A 745 22.96 -27.98 -4.93
C ILE A 745 23.60 -27.05 -5.97
N ALA A 746 22.85 -26.08 -6.49
CA ALA A 746 23.37 -25.09 -7.45
C ALA A 746 24.51 -24.26 -6.81
N THR A 747 24.32 -23.81 -5.58
CA THR A 747 25.34 -23.05 -4.86
C THR A 747 26.60 -23.87 -4.61
N GLN A 748 26.48 -25.14 -4.21
CA GLN A 748 27.63 -26.04 -4.01
C GLN A 748 28.41 -26.24 -5.30
N LYS A 749 27.72 -26.52 -6.42
CA LYS A 749 28.38 -26.63 -7.74
C LYS A 749 29.15 -25.37 -8.15
N ILE A 750 28.64 -24.20 -7.78
CA ILE A 750 29.34 -22.93 -8.06
C ILE A 750 30.53 -22.75 -7.11
N ARG A 751 30.40 -23.06 -5.81
CA ARG A 751 31.49 -22.99 -4.83
C ARG A 751 32.68 -23.87 -5.25
N GLU A 752 32.44 -25.05 -5.81
CA GLU A 752 33.47 -25.97 -6.31
C GLU A 752 34.25 -25.40 -7.50
N LYS A 753 33.71 -24.43 -8.23
CA LYS A 753 34.36 -23.77 -9.37
C LYS A 753 35.12 -22.50 -8.99
N LEU A 754 34.87 -21.92 -7.78
CA LEU A 754 35.45 -20.66 -7.29
C LEU A 754 36.76 -20.86 -6.53
#